data_768377e087af86027c9c69ecdca7e09d
#
_entry.id   768377e087af86027c9c69ecdca7e09d
#
_cell.length_a   1.000
_cell.length_b   1.000
_cell.length_c   1.000
_cell.angle_alpha   90.00
_cell.angle_beta   90.00
_cell.angle_gamma   90.00
#
_symmetry.space_group_name_H-M   'P 1'
#
loop_
_entity.id
_entity.type
_entity.pdbx_description
1 polymer ?
#
loop_
_entity_poly.entity_id
_entity_poly.type
_entity_poly.pdbx_seq_one_letter_code
_entity_poly.pdbx_strand_id
1 'polypeptide(L)'
;MAMARFESHVREELRGASDEVIEDAVTYADPLVLRGLLFQLTGDEDVARARLDTAGLTARGVVGGDDVPLLQRKAAEFLKAYRDAGAAEISIGDEERLPTSLRLASTFELADEDMGLYLEELSLDPWARGLQWQTPPPQDRLDAFNVIVIGGGLGGLNAAIQLKRSGIPFTVIEKNADVGGTWFENRYPGCRVDTQSRSYTNLFGVDYSYPYPYCPSSENERYFHWIADRFELRDDIVFETEVRSVAWDETTSEWQVSIDGPDGERVLRANGVITAVGFLNRPKLPDVEGMTDFKGPSFHTARWPEDLELKGKRFAVIGTGASGYQLIPELALEAEHVVILQRTPQWMMPTPGYRTPYPTQVNWLDRNLPFYTNFMRFRAAVSIRFLSDFSEIDPDFDDPDACSEANKFMRDASLAFLESKLGDPALVRRMTPPHPYLSARPLAVDSGYSVLDVLQADNVTLVTDGIRRITETGIETVTGEHHEVDVIVYATGFHATDYLFPMTIIGRGGVTLEKTWAEDGARAYLGCMVPGFPNLWMVYGPNTNGGMHPAGFHEVVGRYALECMEHLIVNDTHAIEVTEDAYWRYNHLLDERNARKVWSDPRAHNYYWTEFGRSAVMCPFYPWEIWHFLRHPSFDDLAVR
;
A
#
# COMPACT_ATOMS: atom_id res chain seq x y z
N MET A 1 21.46 -18.82 -15.10
CA MET A 1 20.10 -18.31 -14.95
C MET A 1 19.97 -17.03 -15.77
N ALA A 2 19.11 -16.97 -16.77
CA ALA A 2 18.93 -15.74 -17.55
C ALA A 2 18.31 -14.70 -16.62
N MET A 3 19.11 -13.70 -16.17
CA MET A 3 18.53 -12.47 -15.64
C MET A 3 17.51 -11.98 -16.66
N ALA A 4 16.29 -11.64 -16.20
CA ALA A 4 15.40 -10.83 -17.02
C ALA A 4 16.25 -9.65 -17.49
N ARG A 5 16.63 -9.65 -18.76
CA ARG A 5 17.35 -8.52 -19.33
C ARG A 5 16.36 -7.37 -19.26
N PHE A 6 16.68 -6.35 -18.51
CA PHE A 6 16.12 -5.03 -18.77
C PHE A 6 16.53 -4.75 -20.21
N GLU A 7 15.60 -4.99 -21.14
CA GLU A 7 15.92 -4.86 -22.55
C GLU A 7 16.32 -3.40 -22.76
N SER A 8 17.51 -3.21 -23.33
CA SER A 8 17.94 -1.91 -23.81
C SER A 8 17.03 -1.54 -24.98
N HIS A 9 15.89 -0.98 -24.68
CA HIS A 9 14.96 -0.53 -25.71
C HIS A 9 15.56 0.73 -26.31
N VAL A 10 16.06 0.57 -27.52
CA VAL A 10 16.16 1.70 -28.42
C VAL A 10 14.76 2.31 -28.50
N ARG A 11 14.63 3.57 -28.11
CA ARG A 11 13.34 4.25 -28.08
C ARG A 11 12.89 4.56 -29.51
N GLU A 12 12.37 3.52 -30.20
CA GLU A 12 11.96 3.64 -31.60
C GLU A 12 10.83 4.65 -31.80
N GLU A 13 9.92 4.73 -30.83
CA GLU A 13 8.84 5.71 -30.85
C GLU A 13 9.39 7.15 -30.84
N LEU A 14 10.42 7.42 -30.02
CA LEU A 14 11.09 8.73 -30.01
C LEU A 14 11.81 9.00 -31.33
N ARG A 15 12.48 8.01 -31.92
CA ARG A 15 13.18 8.17 -33.21
C ARG A 15 12.27 8.63 -34.32
N GLY A 16 11.00 8.16 -34.32
CA GLY A 16 9.99 8.55 -35.30
C GLY A 16 9.21 9.81 -34.94
N ALA A 17 9.42 10.39 -33.75
CA ALA A 17 8.63 11.53 -33.31
C ALA A 17 9.04 12.83 -33.99
N SER A 18 8.01 13.63 -34.39
CA SER A 18 8.25 15.00 -34.86
C SER A 18 8.56 15.95 -33.68
N ASP A 19 9.05 17.13 -33.99
CA ASP A 19 9.30 18.17 -32.99
C ASP A 19 8.00 18.55 -32.26
N GLU A 20 6.88 18.63 -32.95
CA GLU A 20 5.58 18.97 -32.37
C GLU A 20 5.12 17.90 -31.36
N VAL A 21 5.34 16.61 -31.63
CA VAL A 21 5.00 15.53 -30.68
C VAL A 21 5.83 15.64 -29.40
N ILE A 22 7.12 15.95 -29.53
CA ILE A 22 8.01 16.12 -28.37
C ILE A 22 7.59 17.36 -27.57
N GLU A 23 7.35 18.49 -28.25
CA GLU A 23 6.93 19.75 -27.61
C GLU A 23 5.58 19.63 -26.91
N ASP A 24 4.62 18.93 -27.50
CA ASP A 24 3.34 18.64 -26.86
C ASP A 24 3.53 17.75 -25.63
N ALA A 25 4.26 16.64 -25.75
CA ALA A 25 4.45 15.68 -24.66
C ALA A 25 5.07 16.31 -23.41
N VAL A 26 6.09 17.15 -23.54
CA VAL A 26 6.77 17.78 -22.40
C VAL A 26 5.90 18.77 -21.65
N THR A 27 4.80 19.28 -22.25
CA THR A 27 3.84 20.15 -21.54
C THR A 27 3.07 19.41 -20.45
N TYR A 28 2.99 18.07 -20.53
CA TYR A 28 2.33 17.20 -19.55
C TYR A 28 3.31 16.60 -18.52
N ALA A 29 4.60 16.86 -18.67
CA ALA A 29 5.59 16.37 -17.72
C ALA A 29 5.44 17.06 -16.36
N ASP A 30 5.70 16.33 -15.26
CA ASP A 30 5.78 16.92 -13.92
C ASP A 30 6.97 17.90 -13.85
N PRO A 31 6.77 19.19 -13.61
CA PRO A 31 7.85 20.17 -13.64
C PRO A 31 8.92 19.96 -12.57
N LEU A 32 8.57 19.39 -11.39
CA LEU A 32 9.55 19.04 -10.36
C LEU A 32 10.43 17.88 -10.83
N VAL A 33 9.83 16.88 -11.47
CA VAL A 33 10.59 15.79 -12.11
C VAL A 33 11.50 16.35 -13.19
N LEU A 34 10.99 17.22 -14.06
CA LEU A 34 11.84 17.84 -15.09
C LEU A 34 13.03 18.59 -14.47
N ARG A 35 12.80 19.37 -13.39
CA ARG A 35 13.86 20.12 -12.72
C ARG A 35 14.97 19.21 -12.22
N GLY A 36 14.64 18.16 -11.46
CA GLY A 36 15.62 17.23 -10.93
C GLY A 36 16.29 16.36 -12.00
N LEU A 37 15.49 15.78 -12.90
CA LEU A 37 15.98 14.87 -13.95
C LEU A 37 16.87 15.59 -14.97
N LEU A 38 16.46 16.74 -15.48
CA LEU A 38 17.27 17.47 -16.46
C LEU A 38 18.57 17.97 -15.83
N PHE A 39 18.53 18.47 -14.58
CA PHE A 39 19.74 18.81 -13.85
C PHE A 39 20.66 17.58 -13.71
N GLN A 40 20.12 16.41 -13.38
CA GLN A 40 20.88 15.16 -13.30
C GLN A 40 21.57 14.85 -14.62
N LEU A 41 20.85 14.90 -15.71
CA LEU A 41 21.37 14.47 -17.03
C LEU A 41 22.34 15.49 -17.67
N THR A 42 22.14 16.80 -17.39
CA THR A 42 22.85 17.86 -18.12
C THR A 42 23.77 18.70 -17.25
N GLY A 43 23.53 18.79 -15.94
CA GLY A 43 24.19 19.76 -15.04
C GLY A 43 23.81 21.21 -15.30
N ASP A 44 22.70 21.46 -15.97
CA ASP A 44 22.24 22.82 -16.32
C ASP A 44 21.78 23.59 -15.07
N GLU A 45 22.56 24.58 -14.68
CA GLU A 45 22.32 25.42 -13.51
C GLU A 45 21.06 26.30 -13.63
N ASP A 46 20.64 26.64 -14.84
CA ASP A 46 19.39 27.40 -15.04
C ASP A 46 18.18 26.53 -14.71
N VAL A 47 18.25 25.23 -15.03
CA VAL A 47 17.25 24.25 -14.63
C VAL A 47 17.20 24.12 -13.10
N ALA A 48 18.35 24.04 -12.42
CA ALA A 48 18.42 23.93 -10.96
C ALA A 48 17.80 25.16 -10.25
N ARG A 49 17.97 26.35 -10.81
CA ARG A 49 17.46 27.62 -10.24
C ARG A 49 15.99 27.90 -10.57
N ALA A 50 15.35 27.08 -11.39
CA ALA A 50 13.95 27.27 -11.80
C ALA A 50 13.00 27.38 -10.60
N ARG A 51 12.14 28.39 -10.60
CA ARG A 51 11.17 28.66 -9.54
C ARG A 51 9.83 28.04 -9.89
N LEU A 52 9.29 27.28 -8.95
CA LEU A 52 8.04 26.56 -9.09
C LEU A 52 7.13 26.86 -7.90
N ASP A 53 5.88 27.21 -8.18
CA ASP A 53 4.85 27.36 -7.17
C ASP A 53 4.21 26.01 -6.92
N THR A 54 4.22 25.56 -5.67
CA THR A 54 3.68 24.25 -5.30
C THR A 54 2.51 24.40 -4.34
N ALA A 55 1.47 23.61 -4.56
CA ALA A 55 0.33 23.50 -3.66
C ALA A 55 -0.19 22.07 -3.61
N GLY A 56 -1.04 21.80 -2.65
CA GLY A 56 -1.65 20.49 -2.40
C GLY A 56 -1.42 20.02 -0.97
N LEU A 57 -2.32 19.17 -0.50
CA LEU A 57 -2.34 18.71 0.89
C LEU A 57 -1.32 17.59 1.14
N THR A 58 -1.16 16.69 0.20
CA THR A 58 -0.38 15.46 0.37
C THR A 58 0.78 15.36 -0.62
N ALA A 59 0.48 15.23 -1.91
CA ALA A 59 1.48 15.30 -2.96
C ALA A 59 1.47 16.72 -3.50
N ARG A 60 2.31 17.61 -2.95
CA ARG A 60 2.40 18.98 -3.46
C ARG A 60 2.78 18.96 -4.94
N GLY A 61 1.80 19.28 -5.78
CA GLY A 61 1.98 19.45 -7.21
C GLY A 61 2.41 20.87 -7.56
N VAL A 62 2.97 21.03 -8.73
CA VAL A 62 3.23 22.38 -9.29
C VAL A 62 1.91 22.94 -9.79
N VAL A 63 1.53 24.10 -9.26
CA VAL A 63 0.32 24.83 -9.66
C VAL A 63 0.65 26.01 -10.56
N GLY A 64 1.92 26.38 -10.70
CA GLY A 64 2.40 27.49 -11.50
C GLY A 64 3.91 27.71 -11.34
N GLY A 65 4.37 28.85 -11.78
CA GLY A 65 5.77 29.30 -11.72
C GLY A 65 6.23 29.86 -13.06
N ASP A 66 6.94 30.97 -13.00
CA ASP A 66 7.41 31.69 -14.21
C ASP A 66 8.39 30.83 -15.05
N ASP A 67 9.03 29.83 -14.40
CA ASP A 67 10.07 28.99 -15.02
C ASP A 67 9.56 27.63 -15.53
N VAL A 68 8.26 27.32 -15.40
CA VAL A 68 7.69 26.08 -15.98
C VAL A 68 7.94 26.01 -17.49
N PRO A 69 7.72 27.09 -18.28
CA PRO A 69 8.04 27.05 -19.71
C PRO A 69 9.54 26.88 -20.02
N LEU A 70 10.42 27.35 -19.14
CA LEU A 70 11.86 27.11 -19.26
C LEU A 70 12.17 25.59 -19.17
N LEU A 71 11.62 24.90 -18.15
CA LEU A 71 11.83 23.47 -17.97
C LEU A 71 11.28 22.64 -19.13
N GLN A 72 10.09 22.98 -19.61
CA GLN A 72 9.47 22.31 -20.77
C GLN A 72 10.31 22.50 -22.04
N ARG A 73 10.78 23.71 -22.31
CA ARG A 73 11.69 23.98 -23.45
C ARG A 73 12.99 23.19 -23.35
N LYS A 74 13.65 23.20 -22.17
CA LYS A 74 14.89 22.44 -21.94
C LYS A 74 14.67 20.94 -22.09
N ALA A 75 13.53 20.40 -21.66
CA ALA A 75 13.16 19.00 -21.85
C ALA A 75 12.99 18.68 -23.36
N ALA A 76 12.30 19.55 -24.10
CA ALA A 76 12.13 19.38 -25.54
C ALA A 76 13.49 19.44 -26.28
N GLU A 77 14.35 20.42 -25.95
CA GLU A 77 15.69 20.52 -26.50
C GLU A 77 16.53 19.24 -26.23
N PHE A 78 16.49 18.74 -25.00
CA PHE A 78 17.16 17.49 -24.63
C PHE A 78 16.63 16.31 -25.45
N LEU A 79 15.31 16.11 -25.51
CA LEU A 79 14.68 14.99 -26.23
C LEU A 79 14.96 15.04 -27.73
N LYS A 80 14.93 16.22 -28.36
CA LYS A 80 15.26 16.40 -29.77
C LYS A 80 16.74 16.03 -30.05
N ALA A 81 17.65 16.54 -29.24
CA ALA A 81 19.07 16.20 -29.36
C ALA A 81 19.31 14.70 -29.13
N TYR A 82 18.64 14.10 -28.16
CA TYR A 82 18.71 12.68 -27.86
C TYR A 82 18.14 11.82 -29.00
N ARG A 83 16.98 12.19 -29.58
CA ARG A 83 16.40 11.58 -30.78
C ARG A 83 17.39 11.62 -31.95
N ASP A 84 17.94 12.81 -32.22
CA ASP A 84 18.83 13.03 -33.38
C ASP A 84 20.16 12.30 -33.21
N ALA A 85 20.61 12.03 -31.99
CA ALA A 85 21.72 11.17 -31.65
C ALA A 85 21.38 9.65 -31.74
N GLY A 86 20.13 9.29 -32.12
CA GLY A 86 19.70 7.92 -32.36
C GLY A 86 18.99 7.26 -31.17
N ALA A 87 18.67 8.00 -30.09
CA ALA A 87 17.91 7.56 -28.93
C ALA A 87 18.39 6.22 -28.32
N ALA A 88 19.72 6.02 -28.30
CA ALA A 88 20.36 4.84 -27.72
C ALA A 88 20.32 4.91 -26.18
N GLU A 89 20.62 3.81 -25.51
CA GLU A 89 20.73 3.78 -24.06
C GLU A 89 21.76 4.80 -23.55
N ILE A 90 21.41 5.55 -22.52
CA ILE A 90 22.29 6.51 -21.86
C ILE A 90 22.42 6.19 -20.37
N SER A 91 23.57 6.54 -19.78
CA SER A 91 23.76 6.48 -18.33
C SER A 91 23.00 7.62 -17.63
N ILE A 92 22.76 7.45 -16.32
CA ILE A 92 22.17 8.51 -15.47
C ILE A 92 23.08 9.74 -15.34
N GLY A 93 24.32 9.66 -15.81
CA GLY A 93 25.32 10.72 -15.70
C GLY A 93 26.13 10.65 -14.41
N ASP A 94 26.50 11.81 -13.90
CA ASP A 94 27.32 11.94 -12.69
C ASP A 94 26.51 11.58 -11.44
N GLU A 95 26.83 10.45 -10.81
CA GLU A 95 26.13 9.95 -9.61
C GLU A 95 26.32 10.85 -8.38
N GLU A 96 27.42 11.61 -8.28
CA GLU A 96 27.61 12.57 -7.20
C GLU A 96 26.56 13.71 -7.23
N ARG A 97 25.91 13.92 -8.37
CA ARG A 97 24.85 14.91 -8.55
C ARG A 97 23.48 14.43 -8.06
N LEU A 98 23.27 13.10 -7.92
CA LEU A 98 21.97 12.49 -7.57
C LEU A 98 21.33 13.11 -6.31
N PRO A 99 22.04 13.28 -5.18
CA PRO A 99 21.44 13.89 -4.00
C PRO A 99 20.81 15.26 -4.25
N THR A 100 21.52 16.13 -5.01
CA THR A 100 21.01 17.45 -5.39
C THR A 100 19.81 17.33 -6.33
N SER A 101 19.88 16.44 -7.31
CA SER A 101 18.79 16.18 -8.26
C SER A 101 17.51 15.70 -7.58
N LEU A 102 17.62 14.82 -6.56
CA LEU A 102 16.47 14.38 -5.78
C LEU A 102 15.86 15.52 -4.94
N ARG A 103 16.69 16.37 -4.34
CA ARG A 103 16.20 17.56 -3.62
C ARG A 103 15.48 18.52 -4.56
N LEU A 104 15.97 18.71 -5.79
CA LEU A 104 15.31 19.52 -6.81
C LEU A 104 13.98 18.92 -7.26
N ALA A 105 13.85 17.59 -7.28
CA ALA A 105 12.61 16.90 -7.64
C ALA A 105 11.63 16.76 -6.46
N SER A 106 12.00 17.16 -5.23
CA SER A 106 11.17 17.00 -4.03
C SER A 106 10.58 18.33 -3.58
N THR A 107 9.45 18.26 -2.86
CA THR A 107 8.87 19.37 -2.07
C THR A 107 9.12 19.20 -0.58
N PHE A 108 9.76 18.09 -0.18
CA PHE A 108 10.17 17.81 1.19
C PHE A 108 11.67 18.03 1.33
N GLU A 109 12.09 18.43 2.52
CA GLU A 109 13.49 18.46 2.86
C GLU A 109 14.04 17.02 2.97
N LEU A 110 15.16 16.76 2.32
CA LEU A 110 15.82 15.44 2.32
C LEU A 110 17.17 15.58 3.01
N ALA A 111 17.30 14.99 4.20
CA ALA A 111 18.53 15.02 4.96
C ALA A 111 19.63 14.14 4.32
N ASP A 112 20.89 14.47 4.54
CA ASP A 112 22.01 13.71 3.98
C ASP A 112 22.09 12.28 4.53
N GLU A 113 21.77 12.08 5.80
CA GLU A 113 21.78 10.79 6.49
C GLU A 113 20.71 9.82 5.95
N ASP A 114 19.62 10.36 5.40
CA ASP A 114 18.50 9.57 4.87
C ASP A 114 18.60 9.34 3.35
N MET A 115 19.61 9.92 2.71
CA MET A 115 19.75 9.91 1.26
C MET A 115 19.83 8.48 0.69
N GLY A 116 20.34 7.51 1.45
CA GLY A 116 20.38 6.11 1.06
C GLY A 116 19.01 5.53 0.71
N LEU A 117 17.98 5.81 1.52
CA LEU A 117 16.60 5.43 1.22
C LEU A 117 16.12 6.03 -0.11
N TYR A 118 16.35 7.32 -0.30
CA TYR A 118 15.85 8.03 -1.48
C TYR A 118 16.53 7.61 -2.77
N LEU A 119 17.82 7.25 -2.71
CA LEU A 119 18.54 6.67 -3.84
C LEU A 119 18.01 5.27 -4.20
N GLU A 120 17.66 4.43 -3.21
CA GLU A 120 16.97 3.16 -3.47
C GLU A 120 15.59 3.41 -4.11
N GLU A 121 14.80 4.39 -3.61
CA GLU A 121 13.47 4.70 -4.16
C GLU A 121 13.52 5.24 -5.60
N LEU A 122 14.65 5.76 -6.04
CA LEU A 122 14.87 6.11 -7.44
C LEU A 122 14.92 4.87 -8.35
N SER A 123 15.16 3.68 -7.79
CA SER A 123 15.12 2.40 -8.49
C SER A 123 16.05 2.32 -9.73
N LEU A 124 17.23 2.94 -9.66
CA LEU A 124 18.27 2.78 -10.69
C LEU A 124 18.88 1.37 -10.64
N ASP A 125 19.05 0.82 -9.43
CA ASP A 125 19.28 -0.60 -9.20
C ASP A 125 17.96 -1.26 -8.76
N PRO A 126 17.31 -2.06 -9.63
CA PRO A 126 16.07 -2.73 -9.29
C PRO A 126 16.23 -3.79 -8.17
N TRP A 127 17.45 -4.10 -7.81
CA TRP A 127 17.81 -5.10 -6.81
C TRP A 127 18.48 -4.53 -5.57
N ALA A 128 18.44 -3.21 -5.38
CA ALA A 128 19.04 -2.53 -4.22
C ALA A 128 18.56 -3.11 -2.87
N ARG A 129 17.33 -3.69 -2.85
CA ARG A 129 16.73 -4.37 -1.69
C ARG A 129 16.74 -5.89 -1.82
N GLY A 130 17.58 -6.46 -2.67
CA GLY A 130 17.78 -7.89 -2.82
C GLY A 130 18.99 -8.39 -2.03
N LEU A 131 18.97 -9.69 -1.72
CA LEU A 131 20.13 -10.34 -1.10
C LEU A 131 21.37 -10.24 -2.00
N GLN A 132 22.44 -9.80 -1.42
CA GLN A 132 23.79 -9.84 -2.00
C GLN A 132 24.61 -10.81 -1.14
N TRP A 133 24.75 -12.07 -1.59
CA TRP A 133 25.55 -13.05 -0.85
C TRP A 133 26.93 -12.50 -0.51
N GLN A 134 27.22 -12.32 0.78
CA GLN A 134 28.54 -11.86 1.23
C GLN A 134 29.59 -12.96 1.08
N THR A 135 29.17 -14.20 1.23
CA THR A 135 29.98 -15.41 0.99
C THR A 135 29.15 -16.36 0.13
N PRO A 136 29.74 -16.96 -0.92
CA PRO A 136 29.02 -17.97 -1.70
C PRO A 136 28.51 -19.09 -0.80
N PRO A 137 27.20 -19.39 -0.80
CA PRO A 137 26.65 -20.42 0.07
C PRO A 137 27.15 -21.80 -0.35
N PRO A 138 27.38 -22.73 0.62
CA PRO A 138 27.59 -24.14 0.31
C PRO A 138 26.35 -24.69 -0.42
N GLN A 139 26.54 -25.27 -1.59
CA GLN A 139 25.43 -25.65 -2.48
C GLN A 139 24.52 -26.71 -1.85
N ASP A 140 25.08 -27.65 -1.14
CA ASP A 140 24.35 -28.69 -0.42
C ASP A 140 23.44 -28.14 0.67
N ARG A 141 23.86 -27.09 1.38
CA ARG A 141 23.05 -26.39 2.37
C ARG A 141 21.98 -25.54 1.73
N LEU A 142 22.33 -24.84 0.65
CA LEU A 142 21.39 -24.03 -0.12
C LEU A 142 20.24 -24.90 -0.66
N ASP A 143 20.57 -26.06 -1.28
CA ASP A 143 19.58 -26.98 -1.83
C ASP A 143 18.71 -27.65 -0.76
N ALA A 144 19.23 -27.80 0.47
CA ALA A 144 18.49 -28.35 1.60
C ALA A 144 17.61 -27.33 2.34
N PHE A 145 17.82 -26.02 2.13
CA PHE A 145 17.05 -24.97 2.78
C PHE A 145 15.81 -24.64 1.95
N ASN A 146 14.63 -24.86 2.54
CA ASN A 146 13.36 -24.62 1.86
C ASN A 146 12.51 -23.60 2.61
N VAL A 147 11.84 -22.69 1.87
CA VAL A 147 10.99 -21.63 2.40
C VAL A 147 9.55 -21.78 1.88
N ILE A 148 8.57 -21.66 2.77
CA ILE A 148 7.17 -21.54 2.38
C ILE A 148 6.76 -20.07 2.51
N VAL A 149 6.24 -19.51 1.42
CA VAL A 149 5.63 -18.17 1.38
C VAL A 149 4.11 -18.33 1.40
N ILE A 150 3.43 -17.69 2.34
CA ILE A 150 1.98 -17.78 2.48
C ILE A 150 1.33 -16.52 1.92
N GLY A 151 0.64 -16.65 0.78
CA GLY A 151 -0.06 -15.58 0.06
C GLY A 151 0.61 -15.17 -1.24
N GLY A 152 -0.17 -15.05 -2.33
CA GLY A 152 0.24 -14.66 -3.69
C GLY A 152 -0.11 -13.20 -4.06
N GLY A 153 -0.23 -12.31 -3.07
CA GLY A 153 -0.39 -10.87 -3.26
C GLY A 153 0.96 -10.14 -3.42
N LEU A 154 0.95 -8.79 -3.34
CA LEU A 154 2.14 -7.95 -3.54
C LEU A 154 3.35 -8.40 -2.69
N GLY A 155 3.13 -8.66 -1.41
CA GLY A 155 4.21 -9.08 -0.49
C GLY A 155 4.76 -10.47 -0.81
N GLY A 156 3.87 -11.42 -1.15
CA GLY A 156 4.27 -12.79 -1.47
C GLY A 156 5.00 -12.90 -2.80
N LEU A 157 4.54 -12.20 -3.82
CA LEU A 157 5.25 -12.12 -5.11
C LEU A 157 6.63 -11.47 -4.96
N ASN A 158 6.74 -10.39 -4.14
CA ASN A 158 8.04 -9.81 -3.83
C ASN A 158 8.98 -10.83 -3.16
N ALA A 159 8.51 -11.54 -2.12
CA ALA A 159 9.30 -12.55 -1.43
C ALA A 159 9.73 -13.68 -2.38
N ALA A 160 8.80 -14.17 -3.21
CA ALA A 160 9.08 -15.22 -4.20
C ALA A 160 10.16 -14.81 -5.21
N ILE A 161 10.09 -13.60 -5.77
CA ILE A 161 11.08 -13.08 -6.71
C ILE A 161 12.45 -12.97 -6.04
N GLN A 162 12.50 -12.46 -4.82
CA GLN A 162 13.76 -12.31 -4.07
C GLN A 162 14.38 -13.67 -3.72
N LEU A 163 13.59 -14.66 -3.30
CA LEU A 163 14.03 -16.03 -3.05
C LEU A 163 14.53 -16.69 -4.34
N LYS A 164 13.78 -16.60 -5.44
CA LYS A 164 14.18 -17.13 -6.75
C LYS A 164 15.50 -16.55 -7.23
N ARG A 165 15.67 -15.23 -7.09
CA ARG A 165 16.90 -14.53 -7.45
C ARG A 165 18.08 -14.97 -6.58
N SER A 166 17.86 -15.22 -5.31
CA SER A 166 18.88 -15.66 -4.35
C SER A 166 19.24 -17.13 -4.51
N GLY A 167 18.47 -17.90 -5.29
CA GLY A 167 18.63 -19.34 -5.47
C GLY A 167 18.16 -20.17 -4.28
N ILE A 168 17.45 -19.57 -3.33
CA ILE A 168 16.88 -20.27 -2.17
C ILE A 168 15.60 -21.00 -2.61
N PRO A 169 15.48 -22.33 -2.43
CA PRO A 169 14.28 -23.08 -2.75
C PRO A 169 13.07 -22.59 -1.98
N PHE A 170 11.93 -22.47 -2.67
CA PHE A 170 10.69 -21.99 -2.04
C PHE A 170 9.44 -22.55 -2.72
N THR A 171 8.31 -22.42 -2.04
CA THR A 171 6.97 -22.66 -2.58
C THR A 171 6.03 -21.57 -2.05
N VAL A 172 5.22 -20.97 -2.91
CA VAL A 172 4.16 -20.04 -2.52
C VAL A 172 2.84 -20.81 -2.39
N ILE A 173 2.10 -20.60 -1.30
CA ILE A 173 0.77 -21.16 -1.11
C ILE A 173 -0.26 -20.03 -1.20
N GLU A 174 -1.14 -20.08 -2.19
CA GLU A 174 -2.19 -19.08 -2.44
C GLU A 174 -3.57 -19.73 -2.38
N LYS A 175 -4.47 -19.14 -1.58
CA LYS A 175 -5.85 -19.65 -1.42
C LYS A 175 -6.76 -19.38 -2.60
N ASN A 176 -6.45 -18.36 -3.39
CA ASN A 176 -7.22 -17.98 -4.58
C ASN A 176 -6.74 -18.77 -5.82
N ALA A 177 -7.52 -18.70 -6.88
CA ALA A 177 -7.22 -19.38 -8.15
C ALA A 177 -6.11 -18.70 -8.96
N ASP A 178 -5.70 -17.47 -8.60
CA ASP A 178 -4.62 -16.74 -9.26
C ASP A 178 -3.95 -15.77 -8.28
N VAL A 179 -2.87 -15.14 -8.73
CA VAL A 179 -2.18 -14.07 -8.03
C VAL A 179 -3.04 -12.81 -7.97
N GLY A 180 -2.71 -11.89 -7.06
CA GLY A 180 -3.39 -10.59 -6.97
C GLY A 180 -3.78 -10.18 -5.55
N GLY A 181 -3.98 -11.14 -4.63
CA GLY A 181 -4.34 -10.88 -3.23
C GLY A 181 -5.54 -9.93 -3.11
N THR A 182 -5.35 -8.74 -2.56
CA THR A 182 -6.39 -7.72 -2.40
C THR A 182 -7.12 -7.39 -3.71
N TRP A 183 -6.41 -7.36 -4.84
CA TRP A 183 -6.96 -6.97 -6.13
C TRP A 183 -7.64 -8.12 -6.87
N PHE A 184 -7.33 -9.35 -6.53
CA PHE A 184 -8.09 -10.52 -6.92
C PHE A 184 -9.44 -10.59 -6.19
N GLU A 185 -9.47 -10.25 -4.88
CA GLU A 185 -10.68 -10.38 -4.06
C GLU A 185 -11.64 -9.17 -4.15
N ASN A 186 -11.11 -7.95 -4.37
CA ASN A 186 -11.90 -6.72 -4.36
C ASN A 186 -12.18 -6.25 -5.78
N ARG A 187 -13.35 -6.62 -6.31
CA ARG A 187 -13.79 -6.34 -7.68
C ARG A 187 -15.07 -5.51 -7.77
N TYR A 188 -15.48 -4.90 -6.67
CA TYR A 188 -16.67 -4.03 -6.66
C TYR A 188 -16.46 -2.81 -7.58
N PRO A 189 -17.54 -2.26 -8.18
CA PRO A 189 -17.45 -1.08 -9.03
C PRO A 189 -16.76 0.09 -8.33
N GLY A 190 -15.84 0.75 -9.01
CA GLY A 190 -15.07 1.86 -8.46
C GLY A 190 -13.87 1.47 -7.59
N CYS A 191 -13.65 0.17 -7.34
CA CYS A 191 -12.52 -0.33 -6.55
C CYS A 191 -11.18 0.13 -7.12
N ARG A 192 -10.35 0.79 -6.30
CA ARG A 192 -9.03 1.31 -6.70
C ARG A 192 -8.08 1.50 -5.53
N VAL A 193 -6.80 1.58 -5.85
CA VAL A 193 -5.78 1.95 -4.87
C VAL A 193 -5.90 3.44 -4.50
N ASP A 194 -5.63 3.78 -3.26
CA ASP A 194 -5.57 5.15 -2.75
C ASP A 194 -4.13 5.60 -2.42
N THR A 195 -3.16 4.73 -2.66
CA THR A 195 -1.74 5.05 -2.76
C THR A 195 -1.40 5.30 -4.24
N GLN A 196 -0.52 6.25 -4.53
CA GLN A 196 -0.11 6.48 -5.92
C GLN A 196 0.48 5.20 -6.52
N SER A 197 0.00 4.79 -7.71
CA SER A 197 0.35 3.51 -8.34
C SER A 197 1.86 3.35 -8.53
N ARG A 198 2.58 4.44 -8.83
CA ARG A 198 4.04 4.42 -9.03
C ARG A 198 4.83 4.11 -7.75
N SER A 199 4.28 4.36 -6.55
CA SER A 199 4.87 3.94 -5.28
C SER A 199 4.29 2.63 -4.76
N TYR A 200 3.14 2.20 -5.29
CA TYR A 200 2.56 0.88 -5.05
C TYR A 200 3.20 -0.20 -5.95
N THR A 201 4.46 -0.02 -6.28
CA THR A 201 5.25 -0.77 -7.25
C THR A 201 6.57 -1.16 -6.63
N ASN A 202 7.03 -2.40 -6.88
CA ASN A 202 8.36 -2.86 -6.47
C ASN A 202 9.47 -2.13 -7.25
N LEU A 203 10.70 -2.08 -6.71
CA LEU A 203 11.85 -1.49 -7.42
C LEU A 203 12.06 -2.12 -8.79
N PHE A 204 11.97 -3.45 -8.86
CA PHE A 204 12.13 -4.21 -10.11
C PHE A 204 10.97 -4.05 -11.10
N GLY A 205 9.90 -3.35 -10.71
CA GLY A 205 8.73 -3.07 -11.53
C GLY A 205 8.63 -1.62 -12.01
N VAL A 206 9.67 -0.81 -11.83
CA VAL A 206 9.68 0.63 -12.15
C VAL A 206 9.34 0.95 -13.61
N ASP A 207 9.59 0.02 -14.52
CA ASP A 207 9.32 0.12 -15.95
C ASP A 207 7.87 -0.24 -16.34
N TYR A 208 7.03 -0.68 -15.38
CA TYR A 208 5.62 -0.91 -15.65
C TYR A 208 4.87 0.41 -15.87
N SER A 209 4.22 0.53 -17.04
CA SER A 209 3.50 1.74 -17.42
C SER A 209 2.08 1.73 -16.87
N TYR A 210 1.83 2.49 -15.83
CA TYR A 210 0.50 2.64 -15.24
C TYR A 210 -0.35 3.62 -16.04
N PRO A 211 -1.62 3.25 -16.38
CA PRO A 211 -2.52 4.16 -17.09
C PRO A 211 -3.19 5.21 -16.18
N TYR A 212 -3.09 5.08 -14.85
CA TYR A 212 -3.70 6.01 -13.89
C TYR A 212 -2.73 6.38 -12.78
N PRO A 213 -2.87 7.59 -12.19
CA PRO A 213 -2.17 7.94 -10.94
C PRO A 213 -2.55 7.00 -9.79
N TYR A 214 -3.83 6.59 -9.74
CA TYR A 214 -4.44 5.68 -8.77
C TYR A 214 -5.23 4.63 -9.53
N CYS A 215 -4.62 3.50 -9.78
CA CYS A 215 -5.17 2.46 -10.65
C CYS A 215 -6.42 1.80 -10.07
N PRO A 216 -7.42 1.50 -10.90
CA PRO A 216 -8.52 0.62 -10.52
C PRO A 216 -8.01 -0.81 -10.25
N SER A 217 -8.83 -1.63 -9.59
CA SER A 217 -8.48 -3.01 -9.20
C SER A 217 -7.96 -3.84 -10.37
N SER A 218 -8.59 -3.75 -11.54
CA SER A 218 -8.20 -4.49 -12.74
C SER A 218 -6.80 -4.15 -13.25
N GLU A 219 -6.35 -2.89 -13.11
CA GLU A 219 -5.00 -2.49 -13.51
C GLU A 219 -3.94 -2.93 -12.49
N ASN A 220 -4.29 -2.92 -11.19
CA ASN A 220 -3.42 -3.46 -10.16
C ASN A 220 -3.27 -4.98 -10.28
N GLU A 221 -4.36 -5.71 -10.58
CA GLU A 221 -4.34 -7.15 -10.85
C GLU A 221 -3.46 -7.44 -12.07
N ARG A 222 -3.57 -6.65 -13.15
CA ARG A 222 -2.74 -6.76 -14.35
C ARG A 222 -1.26 -6.58 -14.06
N TYR A 223 -0.88 -5.67 -13.15
CA TYR A 223 0.50 -5.53 -12.69
C TYR A 223 1.00 -6.81 -11.99
N PHE A 224 0.19 -7.47 -11.16
CA PHE A 224 0.61 -8.69 -10.48
C PHE A 224 0.74 -9.88 -11.43
N HIS A 225 -0.15 -10.00 -12.41
CA HIS A 225 0.02 -10.98 -13.48
C HIS A 225 1.32 -10.72 -14.26
N TRP A 226 1.57 -9.46 -14.62
CA TRP A 226 2.80 -9.07 -15.32
C TRP A 226 4.07 -9.43 -14.53
N ILE A 227 4.10 -9.20 -13.21
CA ILE A 227 5.20 -9.64 -12.35
C ILE A 227 5.33 -11.17 -12.36
N ALA A 228 4.24 -11.89 -12.11
CA ALA A 228 4.26 -13.34 -12.01
C ALA A 228 4.76 -13.99 -13.32
N ASP A 229 4.34 -13.44 -14.45
CA ASP A 229 4.74 -13.94 -15.78
C ASP A 229 6.20 -13.55 -16.11
N ARG A 230 6.58 -12.28 -15.87
CA ARG A 230 7.94 -11.77 -16.13
C ARG A 230 9.02 -12.55 -15.37
N PHE A 231 8.73 -12.96 -14.15
CA PHE A 231 9.65 -13.69 -13.29
C PHE A 231 9.38 -15.20 -13.25
N GLU A 232 8.50 -15.69 -14.12
CA GLU A 232 8.19 -17.12 -14.28
C GLU A 232 7.83 -17.80 -12.94
N LEU A 233 6.94 -17.16 -12.15
CA LEU A 233 6.62 -17.63 -10.79
C LEU A 233 5.50 -18.66 -10.74
N ARG A 234 4.68 -18.81 -11.79
CA ARG A 234 3.45 -19.60 -11.72
C ARG A 234 3.68 -21.06 -11.33
N ASP A 235 4.79 -21.66 -11.76
CA ASP A 235 5.17 -23.03 -11.41
C ASP A 235 5.65 -23.16 -9.95
N ASP A 236 5.99 -22.05 -9.30
CA ASP A 236 6.42 -22.00 -7.89
C ASP A 236 5.23 -21.76 -6.94
N ILE A 237 3.99 -21.57 -7.47
CA ILE A 237 2.79 -21.24 -6.70
C ILE A 237 1.80 -22.39 -6.71
N VAL A 238 1.35 -22.80 -5.53
CA VAL A 238 0.24 -23.75 -5.33
C VAL A 238 -1.03 -22.94 -5.08
N PHE A 239 -1.88 -22.86 -6.09
CA PHE A 239 -3.14 -22.13 -6.05
C PHE A 239 -4.28 -22.92 -5.39
N GLU A 240 -5.41 -22.25 -5.11
CA GLU A 240 -6.62 -22.84 -4.51
C GLU A 240 -6.35 -23.62 -3.24
N THR A 241 -5.29 -23.23 -2.50
CA THR A 241 -4.79 -23.96 -1.34
C THR A 241 -4.64 -23.03 -0.14
N GLU A 242 -5.37 -23.31 0.92
CA GLU A 242 -5.35 -22.51 2.15
C GLU A 242 -4.44 -23.14 3.21
N VAL A 243 -3.58 -22.32 3.83
CA VAL A 243 -2.80 -22.73 5.00
C VAL A 243 -3.72 -22.67 6.23
N ARG A 244 -3.85 -23.80 6.94
CA ARG A 244 -4.67 -23.93 8.16
C ARG A 244 -3.85 -23.70 9.43
N SER A 245 -2.65 -24.26 9.47
CA SER A 245 -1.76 -24.07 10.62
C SER A 245 -0.29 -24.19 10.23
N VAL A 246 0.57 -23.58 11.07
CA VAL A 246 2.03 -23.60 10.95
C VAL A 246 2.59 -23.94 12.33
N ALA A 247 3.27 -25.08 12.49
CA ALA A 247 3.76 -25.56 13.77
C ALA A 247 5.28 -25.83 13.74
N TRP A 248 6.01 -25.26 14.70
CA TRP A 248 7.46 -25.47 14.84
C TRP A 248 7.76 -26.84 15.42
N ASP A 249 8.59 -27.61 14.75
CA ASP A 249 9.12 -28.90 15.22
C ASP A 249 10.54 -28.69 15.77
N GLU A 250 10.68 -28.68 17.09
CA GLU A 250 11.97 -28.47 17.75
C GLU A 250 12.98 -29.61 17.49
N THR A 251 12.51 -30.77 17.08
CA THR A 251 13.38 -31.95 16.84
C THR A 251 14.13 -31.82 15.52
N THR A 252 13.46 -31.27 14.51
CA THR A 252 14.03 -31.10 13.17
C THR A 252 14.43 -29.67 12.87
N SER A 253 14.06 -28.69 13.72
CA SER A 253 14.17 -27.26 13.48
C SER A 253 13.51 -26.84 12.17
N GLU A 254 12.30 -27.32 11.93
CA GLU A 254 11.50 -27.06 10.74
C GLU A 254 10.08 -26.66 11.11
N TRP A 255 9.43 -25.95 10.22
CA TRP A 255 8.01 -25.69 10.26
C TRP A 255 7.21 -26.81 9.56
N GLN A 256 6.17 -27.31 10.23
CA GLN A 256 5.13 -28.15 9.66
C GLN A 256 3.97 -27.27 9.24
N VAL A 257 3.72 -27.13 7.95
CA VAL A 257 2.70 -26.27 7.36
C VAL A 257 1.55 -27.13 6.87
N SER A 258 0.42 -27.08 7.57
CA SER A 258 -0.81 -27.80 7.19
C SER A 258 -1.57 -26.99 6.17
N ILE A 259 -1.80 -27.57 5.01
CA ILE A 259 -2.52 -26.97 3.88
C ILE A 259 -3.77 -27.79 3.53
N ASP A 260 -4.78 -27.09 2.99
CA ASP A 260 -6.02 -27.69 2.52
C ASP A 260 -6.34 -27.12 1.13
N GLY A 261 -6.41 -27.97 0.14
CA GLY A 261 -6.60 -27.63 -1.27
C GLY A 261 -7.35 -28.70 -2.06
N PRO A 262 -7.39 -28.59 -3.39
CA PRO A 262 -8.12 -29.53 -4.26
C PRO A 262 -7.71 -31.00 -4.08
N ASP A 263 -6.43 -31.24 -3.72
CA ASP A 263 -5.89 -32.58 -3.47
C ASP A 263 -6.11 -33.06 -2.02
N GLY A 264 -6.85 -32.29 -1.22
CA GLY A 264 -7.10 -32.54 0.20
C GLY A 264 -6.02 -32.02 1.12
N GLU A 265 -6.15 -32.37 2.41
CA GLU A 265 -5.22 -31.92 3.46
C GLU A 265 -3.85 -32.57 3.31
N ARG A 266 -2.79 -31.76 3.44
CA ARG A 266 -1.38 -32.21 3.42
C ARG A 266 -0.55 -31.41 4.40
N VAL A 267 0.58 -31.95 4.82
CA VAL A 267 1.57 -31.25 5.63
C VAL A 267 2.86 -31.11 4.82
N LEU A 268 3.29 -29.88 4.64
CA LEU A 268 4.58 -29.52 4.05
C LEU A 268 5.59 -29.23 5.15
N ARG A 269 6.88 -29.32 4.85
CA ARG A 269 7.97 -28.94 5.76
C ARG A 269 8.77 -27.80 5.16
N ALA A 270 9.25 -26.89 6.02
CA ALA A 270 10.08 -25.78 5.61
C ALA A 270 11.04 -25.35 6.73
N ASN A 271 12.24 -24.91 6.37
CA ASN A 271 13.21 -24.32 7.28
C ASN A 271 12.83 -22.88 7.66
N GLY A 272 12.13 -22.18 6.79
CA GLY A 272 11.63 -20.83 7.00
C GLY A 272 10.21 -20.62 6.48
N VAL A 273 9.46 -19.72 7.11
CA VAL A 273 8.12 -19.33 6.68
C VAL A 273 8.05 -17.80 6.56
N ILE A 274 7.58 -17.34 5.41
CA ILE A 274 7.25 -15.93 5.19
C ILE A 274 5.74 -15.80 5.07
N THR A 275 5.11 -15.06 5.99
CA THR A 275 3.67 -14.76 5.89
C THR A 275 3.47 -13.44 5.15
N ALA A 276 2.72 -13.48 4.05
CA ALA A 276 2.41 -12.34 3.19
C ALA A 276 0.90 -12.22 2.93
N VAL A 277 0.08 -12.52 3.95
CA VAL A 277 -1.37 -12.59 3.84
C VAL A 277 -2.07 -11.23 3.90
N GLY A 278 -1.35 -10.15 4.26
CA GLY A 278 -1.91 -8.83 4.49
C GLY A 278 -2.83 -8.78 5.72
N PHE A 279 -3.24 -7.58 6.13
CA PHE A 279 -4.13 -7.40 7.29
C PHE A 279 -5.59 -7.06 6.93
N LEU A 280 -5.89 -6.73 5.66
CA LEU A 280 -7.23 -6.46 5.13
C LEU A 280 -7.70 -7.61 4.23
N ASN A 281 -7.65 -8.85 4.72
CA ASN A 281 -7.90 -10.07 3.93
C ASN A 281 -9.14 -10.85 4.37
N ARG A 282 -9.65 -10.62 5.61
CA ARG A 282 -10.82 -11.32 6.14
C ARG A 282 -11.97 -10.32 6.37
N PRO A 283 -13.06 -10.42 5.59
CA PRO A 283 -14.22 -9.54 5.73
C PRO A 283 -14.81 -9.58 7.14
N LYS A 284 -15.16 -8.42 7.67
CA LYS A 284 -15.85 -8.27 8.94
C LYS A 284 -17.32 -7.91 8.68
N LEU A 285 -18.22 -8.82 8.98
CA LEU A 285 -19.65 -8.56 8.91
C LEU A 285 -20.13 -7.83 10.17
N PRO A 286 -21.18 -7.01 10.09
CA PRO A 286 -21.75 -6.35 11.26
C PRO A 286 -22.52 -7.38 12.11
N ASP A 287 -22.58 -7.14 13.41
CA ASP A 287 -23.48 -7.87 14.30
C ASP A 287 -24.83 -7.15 14.34
N VAL A 288 -25.76 -7.56 13.48
CA VAL A 288 -27.10 -6.98 13.32
C VAL A 288 -28.13 -8.09 13.28
N GLU A 289 -29.22 -7.93 14.03
CA GLU A 289 -30.34 -8.88 14.04
C GLU A 289 -30.93 -9.08 12.63
N GLY A 290 -31.24 -10.31 12.27
CA GLY A 290 -31.93 -10.65 11.03
C GLY A 290 -31.05 -10.70 9.78
N MET A 291 -29.71 -10.76 9.89
CA MET A 291 -28.82 -10.82 8.72
C MET A 291 -29.14 -11.96 7.75
N THR A 292 -29.68 -13.07 8.25
CA THR A 292 -30.06 -14.24 7.44
C THR A 292 -31.51 -14.20 6.95
N ASP A 293 -32.29 -13.20 7.35
CA ASP A 293 -33.72 -13.11 7.01
C ASP A 293 -33.94 -12.50 5.62
N PHE A 294 -33.01 -11.67 5.16
CA PHE A 294 -33.10 -11.00 3.87
C PHE A 294 -33.18 -11.98 2.71
N LYS A 295 -34.15 -11.78 1.81
CA LYS A 295 -34.41 -12.70 0.68
C LYS A 295 -33.64 -12.34 -0.58
N GLY A 296 -33.11 -11.14 -0.69
CA GLY A 296 -32.25 -10.70 -1.78
C GLY A 296 -30.78 -11.08 -1.58
N PRO A 297 -29.93 -10.80 -2.57
CA PRO A 297 -28.49 -10.93 -2.41
C PRO A 297 -27.93 -10.01 -1.32
N SER A 298 -27.12 -10.58 -0.40
CA SER A 298 -26.39 -9.80 0.59
C SER A 298 -24.96 -10.31 0.69
N PHE A 299 -23.97 -9.40 0.57
CA PHE A 299 -22.55 -9.80 0.50
C PHE A 299 -21.63 -8.65 0.91
N HIS A 300 -20.42 -9.00 1.32
CA HIS A 300 -19.36 -8.04 1.60
C HIS A 300 -18.71 -7.56 0.29
N THR A 301 -18.21 -6.31 0.24
CA THR A 301 -17.54 -5.74 -0.93
C THR A 301 -16.42 -6.62 -1.50
N ALA A 302 -15.66 -7.32 -0.64
CA ALA A 302 -14.62 -8.28 -1.05
C ALA A 302 -15.16 -9.63 -1.58
N ARG A 303 -16.47 -9.77 -1.72
CA ARG A 303 -17.15 -10.96 -2.25
C ARG A 303 -18.20 -10.53 -3.27
N TRP A 304 -17.85 -9.57 -4.09
CA TRP A 304 -18.72 -9.01 -5.11
C TRP A 304 -19.07 -10.07 -6.16
N PRO A 305 -20.37 -10.36 -6.43
CA PRO A 305 -20.77 -11.30 -7.45
C PRO A 305 -20.44 -10.78 -8.86
N GLU A 306 -19.83 -11.60 -9.70
CA GLU A 306 -19.39 -11.20 -11.05
C GLU A 306 -20.54 -10.77 -11.97
N ASP A 307 -21.69 -11.44 -11.87
CA ASP A 307 -22.86 -11.24 -12.74
C ASP A 307 -23.95 -10.35 -12.12
N LEU A 308 -23.63 -9.54 -11.11
CA LEU A 308 -24.62 -8.71 -10.46
C LEU A 308 -25.01 -7.53 -11.34
N GLU A 309 -26.27 -7.54 -11.80
CA GLU A 309 -26.86 -6.41 -12.54
C GLU A 309 -27.20 -5.25 -11.58
N LEU A 310 -26.72 -4.04 -11.88
CA LEU A 310 -26.93 -2.85 -11.06
C LEU A 310 -28.21 -2.11 -11.45
N LYS A 311 -28.51 -2.10 -12.75
CA LYS A 311 -29.57 -1.27 -13.32
C LYS A 311 -30.95 -1.62 -12.78
N GLY A 312 -31.68 -0.59 -12.34
CA GLY A 312 -33.06 -0.71 -11.87
C GLY A 312 -33.23 -1.43 -10.54
N LYS A 313 -32.12 -1.66 -9.77
CA LYS A 313 -32.16 -2.24 -8.44
C LYS A 313 -31.95 -1.18 -7.37
N ARG A 314 -32.55 -1.43 -6.20
CA ARG A 314 -32.38 -0.61 -4.99
C ARG A 314 -31.33 -1.25 -4.10
N PHE A 315 -30.29 -0.49 -3.78
CA PHE A 315 -29.16 -0.96 -2.98
C PHE A 315 -29.18 -0.35 -1.59
N ALA A 316 -28.86 -1.14 -0.58
CA ALA A 316 -28.36 -0.62 0.69
C ALA A 316 -26.85 -0.84 0.78
N VAL A 317 -26.09 0.22 1.07
CA VAL A 317 -24.66 0.16 1.36
C VAL A 317 -24.45 0.43 2.84
N ILE A 318 -24.04 -0.59 3.58
CA ILE A 318 -23.77 -0.48 5.01
C ILE A 318 -22.29 -0.20 5.23
N GLY A 319 -21.98 1.02 5.65
CA GLY A 319 -20.63 1.49 5.89
C GLY A 319 -20.13 2.49 4.85
N THR A 320 -19.40 3.49 5.35
CA THR A 320 -18.87 4.63 4.59
C THR A 320 -17.36 4.77 4.76
N GLY A 321 -16.64 3.64 4.81
CA GLY A 321 -15.19 3.58 4.68
C GLY A 321 -14.75 3.68 3.21
N ALA A 322 -13.48 3.37 2.92
CA ALA A 322 -12.92 3.49 1.58
C ALA A 322 -13.73 2.74 0.52
N SER A 323 -14.11 1.48 0.79
CA SER A 323 -14.91 0.69 -0.15
C SER A 323 -16.28 1.30 -0.41
N GLY A 324 -16.97 1.80 0.63
CA GLY A 324 -18.27 2.46 0.48
C GLY A 324 -18.16 3.72 -0.38
N TYR A 325 -17.21 4.59 -0.08
CA TYR A 325 -17.04 5.84 -0.82
C TYR A 325 -16.59 5.66 -2.27
N GLN A 326 -15.90 4.58 -2.57
CA GLN A 326 -15.56 4.21 -3.95
C GLN A 326 -16.76 3.62 -4.71
N LEU A 327 -17.56 2.79 -4.03
CA LEU A 327 -18.70 2.07 -4.62
C LEU A 327 -19.91 2.97 -4.88
N ILE A 328 -20.27 3.82 -3.91
CA ILE A 328 -21.52 4.61 -3.92
C ILE A 328 -21.65 5.47 -5.19
N PRO A 329 -20.62 6.20 -5.67
CA PRO A 329 -20.72 6.96 -6.91
C PRO A 329 -21.04 6.10 -8.15
N GLU A 330 -20.53 4.87 -8.19
CA GLU A 330 -20.80 3.95 -9.32
C GLU A 330 -22.23 3.42 -9.26
N LEU A 331 -22.71 3.05 -8.06
CA LEU A 331 -24.11 2.61 -7.89
C LEU A 331 -25.09 3.72 -8.25
N ALA A 332 -24.82 4.97 -7.86
CA ALA A 332 -25.71 6.09 -8.12
C ALA A 332 -25.91 6.39 -9.61
N LEU A 333 -24.99 5.95 -10.49
CA LEU A 333 -25.10 6.11 -11.94
C LEU A 333 -26.09 5.14 -12.57
N GLU A 334 -26.30 3.94 -12.01
CA GLU A 334 -27.02 2.86 -12.65
C GLU A 334 -28.21 2.34 -11.84
N ALA A 335 -28.13 2.41 -10.51
CA ALA A 335 -29.15 1.91 -9.60
C ALA A 335 -30.44 2.77 -9.65
N GLU A 336 -31.59 2.15 -9.39
CA GLU A 336 -32.85 2.85 -9.19
C GLU A 336 -32.77 3.74 -7.92
N HIS A 337 -32.22 3.18 -6.84
CA HIS A 337 -32.03 3.90 -5.59
C HIS A 337 -30.87 3.34 -4.76
N VAL A 338 -30.16 4.20 -4.05
CA VAL A 338 -29.07 3.84 -3.14
C VAL A 338 -29.33 4.40 -1.74
N VAL A 339 -29.50 3.51 -0.77
CA VAL A 339 -29.61 3.86 0.65
C VAL A 339 -28.22 3.68 1.29
N ILE A 340 -27.65 4.77 1.77
CA ILE A 340 -26.34 4.78 2.43
C ILE A 340 -26.54 4.77 3.94
N LEU A 341 -26.10 3.71 4.63
CA LEU A 341 -26.17 3.61 6.08
C LEU A 341 -24.82 3.98 6.69
N GLN A 342 -24.75 5.19 7.22
CA GLN A 342 -23.55 5.78 7.79
C GLN A 342 -23.60 5.85 9.32
N ARG A 343 -22.70 5.14 10.00
CA ARG A 343 -22.52 5.26 11.45
C ARG A 343 -21.67 6.47 11.83
N THR A 344 -20.51 6.61 11.19
CA THR A 344 -19.53 7.68 11.43
C THR A 344 -19.00 8.16 10.10
N PRO A 345 -19.09 9.46 9.79
CA PRO A 345 -18.47 10.02 8.60
C PRO A 345 -16.93 9.92 8.68
N GLN A 346 -16.28 9.96 7.53
CA GLN A 346 -14.82 9.92 7.43
C GLN A 346 -14.30 11.23 6.84
N TRP A 347 -13.11 11.67 7.30
CA TRP A 347 -12.40 12.79 6.66
C TRP A 347 -12.06 12.46 5.22
N MET A 348 -12.20 13.43 4.35
CA MET A 348 -11.91 13.30 2.93
C MET A 348 -10.63 14.03 2.57
N MET A 349 -9.91 13.42 1.68
CA MET A 349 -8.69 13.97 1.09
C MET A 349 -8.97 14.23 -0.40
N PRO A 350 -9.23 15.50 -0.78
CA PRO A 350 -9.47 15.81 -2.18
C PRO A 350 -8.22 15.47 -3.00
N THR A 351 -8.38 14.57 -3.95
CA THR A 351 -7.30 14.01 -4.75
C THR A 351 -7.58 14.28 -6.24
N PRO A 352 -6.96 15.32 -6.83
CA PRO A 352 -7.13 15.59 -8.25
C PRO A 352 -6.71 14.40 -9.12
N GLY A 353 -7.54 14.05 -10.10
CA GLY A 353 -7.24 12.95 -11.02
C GLY A 353 -7.33 11.55 -10.41
N TYR A 354 -7.96 11.40 -9.24
CA TYR A 354 -8.11 10.10 -8.58
C TYR A 354 -8.77 9.06 -9.48
N ARG A 355 -9.76 9.48 -10.29
CA ARG A 355 -10.51 8.63 -11.22
C ARG A 355 -10.09 8.78 -12.68
N THR A 356 -9.22 9.73 -12.99
CA THR A 356 -8.88 10.11 -14.37
C THR A 356 -7.61 9.41 -14.84
N PRO A 357 -7.59 8.79 -16.02
CA PRO A 357 -6.37 8.22 -16.59
C PRO A 357 -5.34 9.31 -16.88
N TYR A 358 -4.07 8.91 -16.91
CA TYR A 358 -3.03 9.79 -17.41
C TYR A 358 -3.31 10.18 -18.88
N PRO A 359 -3.03 11.43 -19.27
CA PRO A 359 -2.93 11.79 -20.67
C PRO A 359 -1.94 10.89 -21.42
N THR A 360 -2.21 10.59 -22.69
CA THR A 360 -1.33 9.74 -23.50
C THR A 360 0.11 10.24 -23.57
N GLN A 361 0.31 11.56 -23.44
CA GLN A 361 1.59 12.22 -23.41
C GLN A 361 2.43 11.81 -22.19
N VAL A 362 1.81 11.60 -21.01
CA VAL A 362 2.52 11.10 -19.82
C VAL A 362 3.05 9.71 -20.07
N ASN A 363 2.22 8.82 -20.62
CA ASN A 363 2.64 7.46 -20.97
C ASN A 363 3.70 7.45 -22.07
N TRP A 364 3.66 8.42 -22.99
CA TRP A 364 4.70 8.62 -23.99
C TRP A 364 6.02 9.03 -23.34
N LEU A 365 6.00 9.95 -22.36
CA LEU A 365 7.19 10.36 -21.61
C LEU A 365 7.79 9.21 -20.81
N ASP A 366 6.97 8.36 -20.20
CA ASP A 366 7.44 7.15 -19.48
C ASP A 366 8.31 6.25 -20.36
N ARG A 367 7.96 6.12 -21.65
CA ARG A 367 8.69 5.27 -22.59
C ARG A 367 9.87 5.98 -23.25
N ASN A 368 9.82 7.31 -23.36
CA ASN A 368 10.71 8.05 -24.26
C ASN A 368 11.68 9.01 -23.55
N LEU A 369 11.33 9.57 -22.39
CA LEU A 369 12.26 10.39 -21.59
C LEU A 369 13.04 9.48 -20.64
N PRO A 370 14.37 9.31 -20.83
CA PRO A 370 15.17 8.44 -19.98
C PRO A 370 15.02 8.78 -18.49
N PHE A 371 14.88 7.77 -17.64
CA PHE A 371 14.76 7.87 -16.19
C PHE A 371 13.54 8.66 -15.67
N TYR A 372 12.59 9.04 -16.53
CA TYR A 372 11.40 9.79 -16.12
C TYR A 372 10.55 8.98 -15.12
N THR A 373 10.31 7.69 -15.39
CA THR A 373 9.59 6.78 -14.49
C THR A 373 10.27 6.64 -13.13
N ASN A 374 11.61 6.62 -13.09
CA ASN A 374 12.39 6.54 -11.86
C ASN A 374 12.15 7.78 -10.97
N PHE A 375 12.25 8.97 -11.54
CA PHE A 375 11.98 10.21 -10.80
C PHE A 375 10.51 10.37 -10.43
N MET A 376 9.57 9.93 -11.27
CA MET A 376 8.14 9.89 -10.95
C MET A 376 7.84 8.93 -9.79
N ARG A 377 8.49 7.74 -9.77
CA ARG A 377 8.40 6.80 -8.66
C ARG A 377 8.95 7.40 -7.36
N PHE A 378 10.14 7.98 -7.41
CA PHE A 378 10.74 8.67 -6.26
C PHE A 378 9.79 9.73 -5.67
N ARG A 379 9.20 10.59 -6.51
CA ARG A 379 8.22 11.58 -6.06
C ARG A 379 7.00 10.97 -5.39
N ALA A 380 6.47 9.90 -5.97
CA ALA A 380 5.34 9.17 -5.39
C ALA A 380 5.71 8.54 -4.04
N ALA A 381 6.92 7.94 -3.93
CA ALA A 381 7.39 7.29 -2.72
C ALA A 381 7.63 8.30 -1.57
N VAL A 382 8.27 9.43 -1.85
CA VAL A 382 8.56 10.44 -0.83
C VAL A 382 7.29 11.11 -0.29
N SER A 383 6.20 11.10 -1.07
CA SER A 383 4.94 11.74 -0.67
C SER A 383 4.28 11.11 0.57
N ILE A 384 4.57 9.85 0.89
CA ILE A 384 4.02 9.16 2.09
C ILE A 384 4.40 9.86 3.40
N ARG A 385 5.47 10.64 3.37
CA ARG A 385 5.97 11.40 4.51
C ARG A 385 4.92 12.34 5.13
N PHE A 386 3.93 12.79 4.34
CA PHE A 386 2.87 13.65 4.86
C PHE A 386 2.12 13.01 6.05
N LEU A 387 1.96 11.68 6.06
CA LEU A 387 1.30 10.98 7.16
C LEU A 387 2.05 11.19 8.47
N SER A 388 3.37 11.12 8.44
CA SER A 388 4.19 11.36 9.64
C SER A 388 4.17 12.83 10.06
N ASP A 389 4.32 13.76 9.10
CA ASP A 389 4.41 15.20 9.37
C ASP A 389 3.10 15.78 9.95
N PHE A 390 1.93 15.32 9.47
CA PHE A 390 0.62 15.84 9.89
C PHE A 390 -0.05 15.03 11.03
N SER A 391 0.57 13.97 11.49
CA SER A 391 0.01 13.10 12.54
C SER A 391 0.54 13.40 13.95
N GLU A 392 1.53 14.28 14.11
CA GLU A 392 2.07 14.61 15.43
C GLU A 392 1.05 15.40 16.27
N ILE A 393 0.93 15.00 17.54
CA ILE A 393 0.20 15.75 18.57
C ILE A 393 1.15 16.78 19.18
N ASP A 394 0.71 18.04 19.19
CA ASP A 394 1.36 19.11 19.96
C ASP A 394 0.62 19.24 21.30
N PRO A 395 1.25 18.87 22.44
CA PRO A 395 0.59 18.91 23.74
C PRO A 395 0.26 20.32 24.22
N ASP A 396 0.87 21.34 23.64
CA ASP A 396 0.66 22.75 23.98
C ASP A 396 -0.40 23.41 23.06
N PHE A 397 -0.92 22.69 22.06
CA PHE A 397 -1.92 23.18 21.12
C PHE A 397 -3.33 23.08 21.70
N ASP A 398 -3.96 24.20 21.99
CA ASP A 398 -5.30 24.29 22.57
C ASP A 398 -6.37 24.55 21.49
N ASP A 399 -6.87 23.48 20.88
CA ASP A 399 -7.97 23.50 19.90
C ASP A 399 -8.89 22.28 20.15
N PRO A 400 -10.24 22.46 20.26
CA PRO A 400 -11.15 21.38 20.57
C PRO A 400 -11.26 20.32 19.45
N ASP A 401 -10.94 20.67 18.21
CA ASP A 401 -11.19 19.87 17.02
C ASP A 401 -9.92 19.36 16.32
N ALA A 402 -8.75 19.86 16.73
CA ALA A 402 -7.47 19.49 16.17
C ALA A 402 -6.43 19.20 17.27
N CYS A 403 -5.32 18.59 16.92
CA CYS A 403 -4.27 18.20 17.88
C CYS A 403 -2.90 18.85 17.59
N SER A 404 -2.80 19.65 16.55
CA SER A 404 -1.65 20.50 16.22
C SER A 404 -2.05 21.51 15.15
N GLU A 405 -1.22 22.54 14.92
CA GLU A 405 -1.44 23.52 13.85
C GLU A 405 -1.47 22.85 12.47
N ALA A 406 -0.55 21.92 12.23
CA ALA A 406 -0.50 21.14 10.99
C ALA A 406 -1.77 20.27 10.80
N ASN A 407 -2.23 19.62 11.86
CA ASN A 407 -3.46 18.84 11.86
C ASN A 407 -4.69 19.71 11.59
N LYS A 408 -4.76 20.88 12.22
CA LYS A 408 -5.81 21.89 11.99
C LYS A 408 -5.84 22.34 10.53
N PHE A 409 -4.70 22.61 9.94
CA PHE A 409 -4.60 23.00 8.53
C PHE A 409 -5.24 21.95 7.61
N MET A 410 -4.94 20.67 7.83
CA MET A 410 -5.51 19.56 7.04
C MET A 410 -7.01 19.40 7.25
N ARG A 411 -7.47 19.53 8.50
CA ARG A 411 -8.88 19.50 8.86
C ARG A 411 -9.65 20.62 8.16
N ASP A 412 -9.17 21.85 8.28
CA ASP A 412 -9.86 23.03 7.73
C ASP A 412 -9.91 22.98 6.19
N ALA A 413 -8.85 22.48 5.55
CA ALA A 413 -8.83 22.27 4.10
C ALA A 413 -9.83 21.17 3.66
N SER A 414 -9.93 20.08 4.42
CA SER A 414 -10.92 19.02 4.17
C SER A 414 -12.36 19.53 4.39
N LEU A 415 -12.59 20.33 5.42
CA LEU A 415 -13.88 20.94 5.69
C LEU A 415 -14.30 21.93 4.60
N ALA A 416 -13.38 22.80 4.16
CA ALA A 416 -13.63 23.74 3.07
C ALA A 416 -13.97 23.00 1.76
N PHE A 417 -13.32 21.87 1.48
CA PHE A 417 -13.67 21.03 0.34
C PHE A 417 -15.09 20.47 0.48
N LEU A 418 -15.43 19.94 1.65
CA LEU A 418 -16.75 19.40 1.95
C LEU A 418 -17.85 20.47 1.76
N GLU A 419 -17.65 21.66 2.30
CA GLU A 419 -18.56 22.80 2.18
C GLU A 419 -18.72 23.24 0.72
N SER A 420 -17.63 23.27 -0.05
CA SER A 420 -17.66 23.65 -1.47
C SER A 420 -18.47 22.69 -2.33
N LYS A 421 -18.54 21.42 -1.93
CA LYS A 421 -19.26 20.36 -2.64
C LYS A 421 -20.74 20.24 -2.24
N LEU A 422 -21.05 20.33 -0.97
CA LEU A 422 -22.40 20.01 -0.48
C LEU A 422 -23.37 21.20 -0.46
N GLY A 423 -22.92 22.40 -0.18
CA GLY A 423 -23.75 23.60 -0.15
C GLY A 423 -24.82 23.66 0.95
N ASP A 424 -25.36 22.52 1.40
CA ASP A 424 -26.33 22.40 2.49
C ASP A 424 -25.61 22.28 3.84
N PRO A 425 -25.74 23.27 4.76
CA PRO A 425 -25.11 23.20 6.07
C PRO A 425 -25.55 22.01 6.94
N ALA A 426 -26.76 21.48 6.74
CA ALA A 426 -27.22 20.31 7.49
C ALA A 426 -26.52 19.04 7.01
N LEU A 427 -26.34 18.90 5.71
CA LEU A 427 -25.59 17.79 5.13
C LEU A 427 -24.09 17.89 5.45
N VAL A 428 -23.51 19.10 5.40
CA VAL A 428 -22.12 19.34 5.84
C VAL A 428 -21.91 18.83 7.26
N ARG A 429 -22.78 19.19 8.21
CA ARG A 429 -22.69 18.70 9.61
C ARG A 429 -22.77 17.18 9.70
N ARG A 430 -23.65 16.53 8.92
CA ARG A 430 -23.78 15.06 8.90
C ARG A 430 -22.55 14.35 8.33
N MET A 431 -21.79 15.03 7.46
CA MET A 431 -20.60 14.51 6.82
C MET A 431 -19.30 14.95 7.49
N THR A 432 -19.34 15.82 8.50
CA THR A 432 -18.17 16.25 9.27
C THR A 432 -17.84 15.21 10.36
N PRO A 433 -16.66 14.60 10.36
CA PRO A 433 -16.25 13.65 11.38
C PRO A 433 -16.09 14.33 12.77
N PRO A 434 -16.46 13.63 13.86
CA PRO A 434 -16.36 14.20 15.22
C PRO A 434 -14.96 14.00 15.87
N HIS A 435 -13.96 13.66 15.11
CA HIS A 435 -12.62 13.33 15.59
C HIS A 435 -11.54 14.09 14.77
N PRO A 436 -10.32 14.31 15.29
CA PRO A 436 -9.26 15.02 14.59
C PRO A 436 -8.91 14.38 13.23
N TYR A 437 -8.43 15.19 12.30
CA TYR A 437 -7.96 14.68 11.01
C TYR A 437 -6.82 13.66 11.21
N LEU A 438 -6.73 12.60 10.41
CA LEU A 438 -5.79 11.48 10.52
C LEU A 438 -5.93 10.60 11.79
N SER A 439 -6.82 10.91 12.71
CA SER A 439 -7.08 9.99 13.84
C SER A 439 -7.76 8.68 13.38
N ALA A 440 -8.46 8.75 12.25
CA ALA A 440 -8.85 7.61 11.43
C ALA A 440 -8.36 7.84 10.00
N ARG A 441 -8.34 6.81 9.15
CA ARG A 441 -7.88 6.92 7.76
C ARG A 441 -8.72 7.93 6.98
N PRO A 442 -8.15 9.03 6.49
CA PRO A 442 -8.84 9.91 5.57
C PRO A 442 -9.00 9.20 4.23
N LEU A 443 -10.10 9.47 3.55
CA LEU A 443 -10.43 8.79 2.29
C LEU A 443 -10.05 9.66 1.09
N ALA A 444 -9.25 9.12 0.18
CA ALA A 444 -9.00 9.75 -1.10
C ALA A 444 -10.31 9.80 -1.91
N VAL A 445 -10.70 10.98 -2.34
CA VAL A 445 -11.88 11.22 -3.18
C VAL A 445 -11.51 12.09 -4.37
N ASP A 446 -12.09 11.82 -5.53
CA ASP A 446 -11.85 12.64 -6.71
C ASP A 446 -12.42 14.04 -6.50
N SER A 447 -11.62 15.06 -6.81
CA SER A 447 -12.03 16.45 -6.65
C SER A 447 -13.15 16.86 -7.63
N GLY A 448 -13.24 16.18 -8.79
CA GLY A 448 -14.25 16.43 -9.81
C GLY A 448 -15.57 15.72 -9.51
N TYR A 449 -15.53 14.42 -9.27
CA TYR A 449 -16.72 13.59 -9.03
C TYR A 449 -16.46 12.53 -7.95
N SER A 450 -17.26 12.56 -6.90
CA SER A 450 -17.11 11.72 -5.71
C SER A 450 -18.44 11.39 -5.05
N VAL A 451 -18.41 10.69 -3.94
CA VAL A 451 -19.58 10.45 -3.09
C VAL A 451 -20.32 11.75 -2.71
N LEU A 452 -19.62 12.88 -2.54
CA LEU A 452 -20.22 14.16 -2.18
C LEU A 452 -21.17 14.68 -3.27
N ASP A 453 -20.85 14.44 -4.53
CA ASP A 453 -21.66 14.87 -5.66
C ASP A 453 -22.97 14.08 -5.72
N VAL A 454 -22.93 12.79 -5.40
CA VAL A 454 -24.11 11.92 -5.45
C VAL A 454 -25.01 11.98 -4.21
N LEU A 455 -24.51 12.46 -3.06
CA LEU A 455 -25.35 12.67 -1.86
C LEU A 455 -26.51 13.64 -2.08
N GLN A 456 -26.48 14.43 -3.14
CA GLN A 456 -27.52 15.38 -3.51
C GLN A 456 -28.40 14.89 -4.69
N ALA A 457 -28.16 13.66 -5.17
CA ALA A 457 -28.93 13.06 -6.24
C ALA A 457 -30.28 12.52 -5.72
N ASP A 458 -31.35 12.63 -6.53
CA ASP A 458 -32.71 12.22 -6.17
C ASP A 458 -32.82 10.71 -5.86
N ASN A 459 -31.91 9.90 -6.39
CA ASN A 459 -31.88 8.46 -6.19
C ASN A 459 -30.93 8.02 -5.07
N VAL A 460 -30.47 8.93 -4.20
CA VAL A 460 -29.57 8.62 -3.08
C VAL A 460 -30.13 9.11 -1.77
N THR A 461 -30.19 8.23 -0.77
CA THR A 461 -30.63 8.58 0.59
C THR A 461 -29.52 8.28 1.60
N LEU A 462 -29.09 9.30 2.34
CA LEU A 462 -28.16 9.14 3.46
C LEU A 462 -28.93 8.91 4.77
N VAL A 463 -28.74 7.76 5.39
CA VAL A 463 -29.31 7.36 6.68
C VAL A 463 -28.19 7.34 7.72
N THR A 464 -28.37 8.11 8.80
CA THR A 464 -27.43 8.16 9.93
C THR A 464 -27.97 7.53 11.19
N ASP A 465 -29.22 7.06 11.16
CA ASP A 465 -29.82 6.30 12.24
C ASP A 465 -29.23 4.88 12.32
N GLY A 466 -29.09 4.36 13.53
CA GLY A 466 -28.61 3.01 13.74
C GLY A 466 -29.53 1.97 13.09
N ILE A 467 -28.96 0.89 12.61
CA ILE A 467 -29.72 -0.26 12.12
C ILE A 467 -30.27 -1.01 13.32
N ARG A 468 -31.59 -1.22 13.36
CA ARG A 468 -32.23 -2.07 14.34
C ARG A 468 -32.16 -3.53 13.95
N ARG A 469 -32.56 -3.85 12.71
CA ARG A 469 -32.49 -5.20 12.14
C ARG A 469 -32.56 -5.19 10.62
N ILE A 470 -32.15 -6.29 10.05
CA ILE A 470 -32.40 -6.62 8.64
C ILE A 470 -33.70 -7.45 8.58
N THR A 471 -34.56 -7.16 7.61
CA THR A 471 -35.84 -7.83 7.39
C THR A 471 -35.79 -8.64 6.08
N GLU A 472 -36.87 -9.36 5.78
CA GLU A 472 -36.97 -10.10 4.50
C GLU A 472 -36.84 -9.21 3.26
N THR A 473 -37.22 -7.93 3.35
CA THR A 473 -37.30 -7.00 2.19
C THR A 473 -36.41 -5.76 2.33
N GLY A 474 -35.60 -5.64 3.39
CA GLY A 474 -34.79 -4.44 3.56
C GLY A 474 -34.23 -4.24 4.96
N ILE A 475 -34.09 -2.98 5.36
CA ILE A 475 -33.43 -2.58 6.61
C ILE A 475 -34.38 -1.71 7.43
N GLU A 476 -34.57 -2.06 8.69
CA GLU A 476 -35.31 -1.27 9.69
C GLU A 476 -34.34 -0.54 10.60
N THR A 477 -34.48 0.78 10.73
CA THR A 477 -33.69 1.63 11.62
C THR A 477 -34.24 1.62 13.06
N VAL A 478 -33.44 2.12 14.02
CA VAL A 478 -33.85 2.27 15.41
C VAL A 478 -35.01 3.26 15.59
N THR A 479 -35.23 4.15 14.63
CA THR A 479 -36.37 5.09 14.59
C THR A 479 -37.65 4.44 14.04
N GLY A 480 -37.57 3.20 13.53
CA GLY A 480 -38.69 2.47 12.96
C GLY A 480 -38.93 2.74 11.47
N GLU A 481 -38.07 3.50 10.83
CA GLU A 481 -38.09 3.67 9.35
C GLU A 481 -37.63 2.39 8.68
N HIS A 482 -38.38 1.95 7.65
CA HIS A 482 -38.03 0.77 6.84
C HIS A 482 -37.63 1.19 5.44
N HIS A 483 -36.40 0.81 5.05
CA HIS A 483 -35.88 1.01 3.71
C HIS A 483 -35.96 -0.29 2.92
N GLU A 484 -36.86 -0.33 1.96
CA GLU A 484 -37.03 -1.48 1.07
C GLU A 484 -35.94 -1.48 0.00
N VAL A 485 -35.19 -2.59 -0.12
CA VAL A 485 -34.08 -2.74 -1.06
C VAL A 485 -34.03 -4.13 -1.68
N ASP A 486 -33.37 -4.25 -2.82
CA ASP A 486 -33.22 -5.50 -3.56
C ASP A 486 -31.86 -6.18 -3.28
N VAL A 487 -30.85 -5.39 -2.87
CA VAL A 487 -29.49 -5.85 -2.60
C VAL A 487 -28.92 -5.16 -1.36
N ILE A 488 -28.25 -5.90 -0.49
CA ILE A 488 -27.49 -5.36 0.65
C ILE A 488 -26.00 -5.58 0.44
N VAL A 489 -25.21 -4.49 0.46
CA VAL A 489 -23.75 -4.52 0.36
C VAL A 489 -23.13 -4.13 1.70
N TYR A 490 -22.35 -5.03 2.28
CA TYR A 490 -21.58 -4.77 3.49
C TYR A 490 -20.23 -4.15 3.12
N ALA A 491 -20.08 -2.84 3.29
CA ALA A 491 -18.82 -2.11 3.20
C ALA A 491 -18.22 -1.88 4.60
N THR A 492 -18.26 -2.92 5.43
CA THR A 492 -18.04 -2.89 6.88
C THR A 492 -16.59 -3.19 7.29
N GLY A 493 -15.69 -3.31 6.32
CA GLY A 493 -14.25 -3.48 6.53
C GLY A 493 -13.83 -4.91 6.86
N PHE A 494 -12.70 -5.04 7.53
CA PHE A 494 -11.99 -6.30 7.72
C PHE A 494 -11.57 -6.49 9.18
N HIS A 495 -11.17 -7.71 9.53
CA HIS A 495 -10.51 -8.05 10.79
C HIS A 495 -9.06 -7.56 10.79
N ALA A 496 -8.87 -6.25 10.82
CA ALA A 496 -7.56 -5.61 10.56
C ALA A 496 -6.54 -5.78 11.71
N THR A 497 -7.00 -6.06 12.93
CA THR A 497 -6.16 -6.27 14.12
C THR A 497 -5.90 -7.74 14.42
N ASP A 498 -6.62 -8.65 13.76
CA ASP A 498 -6.55 -10.09 13.96
C ASP A 498 -5.54 -10.68 12.96
N TYR A 499 -4.27 -10.31 13.14
CA TYR A 499 -3.19 -10.72 12.23
C TYR A 499 -3.11 -12.23 12.10
N LEU A 500 -2.92 -12.70 10.87
CA LEU A 500 -2.81 -14.11 10.46
C LEU A 500 -4.07 -14.95 10.69
N PHE A 501 -5.16 -14.37 11.21
CA PHE A 501 -6.45 -15.05 11.37
C PHE A 501 -6.99 -15.57 10.02
N PRO A 502 -7.60 -16.77 9.93
CA PRO A 502 -7.84 -17.74 11.02
C PRO A 502 -6.73 -18.83 11.15
N MET A 503 -5.57 -18.61 10.57
CA MET A 503 -4.45 -19.56 10.61
C MET A 503 -3.88 -19.67 12.01
N THR A 504 -3.64 -20.88 12.50
CA THR A 504 -3.01 -21.13 13.79
C THR A 504 -1.50 -21.23 13.64
N ILE A 505 -0.73 -20.38 14.33
CA ILE A 505 0.73 -20.43 14.37
C ILE A 505 1.17 -20.95 15.75
N ILE A 506 1.91 -22.06 15.76
CA ILE A 506 2.39 -22.73 16.96
C ILE A 506 3.91 -22.69 17.00
N GLY A 507 4.47 -21.91 17.91
CA GLY A 507 5.91 -21.74 18.09
C GLY A 507 6.53 -22.78 19.02
N ARG A 508 7.70 -22.46 19.53
CA ARG A 508 8.47 -23.28 20.47
C ARG A 508 7.66 -23.56 21.73
N GLY A 509 7.84 -24.77 22.28
CA GLY A 509 7.11 -25.20 23.46
C GLY A 509 5.60 -25.36 23.27
N GLY A 510 5.10 -25.33 22.03
CA GLY A 510 3.67 -25.44 21.71
C GLY A 510 2.85 -24.18 22.02
N VAL A 511 3.49 -23.02 22.19
CA VAL A 511 2.81 -21.75 22.45
C VAL A 511 2.24 -21.22 21.14
N THR A 512 0.96 -20.82 21.12
CA THR A 512 0.35 -20.22 19.95
C THR A 512 0.61 -18.71 19.89
N LEU A 513 0.70 -18.15 18.70
CA LEU A 513 0.87 -16.72 18.49
C LEU A 513 -0.31 -15.92 19.07
N GLU A 514 -1.53 -16.44 18.93
CA GLU A 514 -2.73 -15.89 19.54
C GLU A 514 -2.59 -15.76 21.07
N LYS A 515 -2.03 -16.78 21.73
CA LYS A 515 -1.78 -16.73 23.17
C LYS A 515 -0.69 -15.72 23.54
N THR A 516 0.34 -15.57 22.70
CA THR A 516 1.40 -14.55 22.89
C THR A 516 0.82 -13.13 22.81
N TRP A 517 -0.19 -12.94 21.97
CA TRP A 517 -0.84 -11.63 21.78
C TRP A 517 -2.10 -11.40 22.63
N ALA A 518 -2.47 -12.35 23.50
CA ALA A 518 -3.74 -12.31 24.23
C ALA A 518 -3.83 -11.21 25.29
N GLU A 519 -2.70 -10.70 25.79
CA GLU A 519 -2.69 -9.73 26.91
C GLU A 519 -2.77 -8.27 26.45
N ASP A 520 -2.20 -7.92 25.28
CA ASP A 520 -2.11 -6.53 24.83
C ASP A 520 -2.22 -6.36 23.28
N GLY A 521 -2.67 -7.40 22.60
CA GLY A 521 -2.87 -7.42 21.15
C GLY A 521 -1.61 -7.73 20.34
N ALA A 522 -1.76 -7.74 19.02
CA ALA A 522 -0.67 -8.11 18.11
C ALA A 522 0.51 -7.14 18.19
N ARG A 523 1.71 -7.68 18.37
CA ARG A 523 3.01 -7.01 18.40
C ARG A 523 4.05 -7.79 17.63
N ALA A 524 5.04 -7.10 17.09
CA ALA A 524 6.21 -7.73 16.48
C ALA A 524 7.45 -6.84 16.65
N TYR A 525 8.62 -7.44 16.60
CA TYR A 525 9.88 -6.73 16.44
C TYR A 525 10.00 -6.30 14.98
N LEU A 526 10.19 -5.00 14.74
CA LEU A 526 10.26 -4.37 13.41
C LEU A 526 9.05 -4.71 12.50
N GLY A 527 7.90 -5.07 13.10
CA GLY A 527 6.73 -5.51 12.34
C GLY A 527 6.88 -6.89 11.70
N CYS A 528 7.94 -7.65 11.97
CA CYS A 528 8.22 -8.89 11.23
C CYS A 528 8.53 -10.13 12.07
N MET A 529 9.08 -10.02 13.30
CA MET A 529 9.47 -11.19 14.11
C MET A 529 8.84 -11.18 15.50
N VAL A 530 8.62 -12.37 16.08
CA VAL A 530 8.10 -12.56 17.44
C VAL A 530 8.96 -13.59 18.19
N PRO A 531 9.32 -13.37 19.46
CA PRO A 531 10.09 -14.33 20.26
C PRO A 531 9.34 -15.68 20.37
N GLY A 532 10.07 -16.77 20.29
CA GLY A 532 9.50 -18.13 20.34
C GLY A 532 8.98 -18.65 18.99
N PHE A 533 9.10 -17.87 17.92
CA PHE A 533 8.70 -18.26 16.56
C PHE A 533 9.90 -18.16 15.61
N PRO A 534 10.87 -19.08 15.70
CA PRO A 534 12.08 -19.01 14.90
C PRO A 534 11.80 -19.17 13.41
N ASN A 535 12.61 -18.49 12.57
CA ASN A 535 12.52 -18.56 11.11
C ASN A 535 11.13 -18.21 10.55
N LEU A 536 10.36 -17.38 11.27
CA LEU A 536 9.05 -16.87 10.84
C LEU A 536 9.16 -15.37 10.63
N TRP A 537 8.86 -14.90 9.43
CA TRP A 537 8.85 -13.47 9.08
C TRP A 537 7.49 -13.04 8.55
N MET A 538 6.95 -11.98 9.10
CA MET A 538 5.72 -11.34 8.61
C MET A 538 6.08 -10.18 7.70
N VAL A 539 5.71 -10.22 6.43
CA VAL A 539 6.07 -9.17 5.46
C VAL A 539 5.32 -7.86 5.71
N TYR A 540 4.11 -7.91 6.25
CA TYR A 540 3.32 -6.74 6.63
C TYR A 540 2.57 -7.03 7.93
N GLY A 541 3.31 -7.20 9.01
CA GLY A 541 2.79 -7.56 10.33
C GLY A 541 2.33 -6.34 11.15
N PRO A 542 2.22 -6.50 12.48
CA PRO A 542 1.75 -5.44 13.36
C PRO A 542 2.55 -4.15 13.26
N ASN A 543 1.85 -3.01 13.30
CA ASN A 543 2.41 -1.66 13.30
C ASN A 543 3.32 -1.31 12.10
N THR A 544 2.91 -1.73 10.91
CA THR A 544 3.64 -1.44 9.66
C THR A 544 2.93 -0.45 8.74
N ASN A 545 1.63 -0.24 8.90
CA ASN A 545 0.85 0.61 8.01
C ASN A 545 1.16 2.10 8.21
N GLY A 546 1.41 2.83 7.14
CA GLY A 546 1.61 4.28 7.13
C GLY A 546 3.05 4.75 7.35
N GLY A 547 3.96 3.89 7.79
CA GLY A 547 5.37 4.26 7.97
C GLY A 547 6.16 4.33 6.66
N MET A 548 5.81 3.49 5.69
CA MET A 548 6.37 3.45 4.35
C MET A 548 5.27 3.01 3.37
N HIS A 549 5.41 3.28 2.07
CA HIS A 549 4.47 2.70 1.10
C HIS A 549 4.57 1.16 1.10
N PRO A 550 3.45 0.44 0.87
CA PRO A 550 3.42 -1.01 1.10
C PRO A 550 4.51 -1.80 0.35
N ALA A 551 4.74 -1.50 -0.94
CA ALA A 551 5.76 -2.19 -1.72
C ALA A 551 7.17 -2.02 -1.12
N GLY A 552 7.54 -0.81 -0.72
CA GLY A 552 8.83 -0.54 -0.07
C GLY A 552 8.98 -1.27 1.25
N PHE A 553 7.91 -1.32 2.07
CA PHE A 553 7.94 -2.06 3.33
C PHE A 553 8.15 -3.56 3.09
N HIS A 554 7.43 -4.15 2.11
CA HIS A 554 7.63 -5.55 1.73
C HIS A 554 9.06 -5.85 1.31
N GLU A 555 9.70 -4.95 0.57
CA GLU A 555 11.06 -5.13 0.07
C GLU A 555 12.11 -5.06 1.18
N VAL A 556 12.00 -4.10 2.11
CA VAL A 556 12.98 -3.98 3.20
C VAL A 556 12.85 -5.11 4.22
N VAL A 557 11.62 -5.58 4.52
CA VAL A 557 11.41 -6.78 5.34
C VAL A 557 11.88 -8.04 4.61
N GLY A 558 11.62 -8.13 3.30
CA GLY A 558 12.10 -9.23 2.47
C GLY A 558 13.63 -9.35 2.50
N ARG A 559 14.36 -8.23 2.32
CA ARG A 559 15.82 -8.20 2.45
C ARG A 559 16.28 -8.65 3.83
N TYR A 560 15.68 -8.11 4.89
CA TYR A 560 16.00 -8.48 6.27
C TYR A 560 15.83 -10.00 6.51
N ALA A 561 14.73 -10.59 6.05
CA ALA A 561 14.49 -12.03 6.15
C ALA A 561 15.54 -12.84 5.36
N LEU A 562 15.89 -12.40 4.16
CA LEU A 562 16.89 -13.07 3.33
C LEU A 562 18.30 -13.00 3.92
N GLU A 563 18.69 -11.91 4.57
CA GLU A 563 19.98 -11.80 5.27
C GLU A 563 20.01 -12.69 6.53
N CYS A 564 18.87 -12.86 7.22
CA CYS A 564 18.74 -13.88 8.28
C CYS A 564 18.91 -15.31 7.72
N MET A 565 18.32 -15.61 6.55
CA MET A 565 18.46 -16.91 5.87
C MET A 565 19.89 -17.13 5.39
N GLU A 566 20.56 -16.09 4.83
CA GLU A 566 21.98 -16.16 4.50
C GLU A 566 22.80 -16.61 5.71
N HIS A 567 22.56 -16.00 6.88
CA HIS A 567 23.28 -16.36 8.10
C HIS A 567 23.05 -17.83 8.46
N LEU A 568 21.81 -18.33 8.40
CA LEU A 568 21.49 -19.74 8.68
C LEU A 568 22.22 -20.68 7.71
N ILE A 569 22.16 -20.42 6.41
CA ILE A 569 22.71 -21.27 5.37
C ILE A 569 24.25 -21.28 5.42
N VAL A 570 24.88 -20.12 5.56
CA VAL A 570 26.35 -20.01 5.53
C VAL A 570 26.98 -20.59 6.79
N ASN A 571 26.38 -20.36 7.97
CA ASN A 571 26.96 -20.74 9.26
C ASN A 571 26.50 -22.11 9.78
N ASP A 572 25.66 -22.84 9.02
CA ASP A 572 25.11 -24.14 9.43
C ASP A 572 24.34 -24.08 10.76
N THR A 573 23.55 -23.02 10.89
CA THR A 573 22.64 -22.83 12.02
C THR A 573 21.20 -23.07 11.54
N HIS A 574 20.30 -23.47 12.45
CA HIS A 574 19.00 -23.99 12.04
C HIS A 574 17.82 -23.13 12.50
N ALA A 575 18.04 -22.24 13.47
CA ALA A 575 16.99 -21.40 14.01
C ALA A 575 17.49 -20.00 14.32
N ILE A 576 16.73 -18.99 13.93
CA ILE A 576 16.95 -17.57 14.25
C ILE A 576 15.63 -16.94 14.70
N GLU A 577 15.66 -16.29 15.84
CA GLU A 577 14.49 -15.60 16.40
C GLU A 577 14.94 -14.30 17.09
N VAL A 578 14.04 -13.33 17.23
CA VAL A 578 14.34 -12.13 18.02
C VAL A 578 14.41 -12.49 19.52
N THR A 579 15.32 -11.84 20.25
CA THR A 579 15.38 -11.98 21.71
C THR A 579 14.23 -11.23 22.39
N GLU A 580 13.77 -11.71 23.55
CA GLU A 580 12.75 -11.03 24.35
C GLU A 580 13.15 -9.58 24.67
N ASP A 581 14.42 -9.34 24.96
CA ASP A 581 14.95 -8.03 25.32
C ASP A 581 14.85 -7.04 24.15
N ALA A 582 15.28 -7.44 22.96
CA ALA A 582 15.16 -6.64 21.74
C ALA A 582 13.71 -6.38 21.36
N TYR A 583 12.86 -7.40 21.46
CA TYR A 583 11.43 -7.30 21.19
C TYR A 583 10.76 -6.26 22.07
N TRP A 584 10.97 -6.29 23.38
CA TRP A 584 10.35 -5.33 24.30
C TRP A 584 10.97 -3.95 24.19
N ARG A 585 12.28 -3.84 23.99
CA ARG A 585 12.95 -2.54 23.76
C ARG A 585 12.34 -1.83 22.55
N TYR A 586 12.13 -2.54 21.44
CA TYR A 586 11.50 -1.97 20.25
C TYR A 586 10.03 -1.61 20.50
N ASN A 587 9.25 -2.50 21.11
CA ASN A 587 7.82 -2.27 21.33
C ASN A 587 7.55 -1.13 22.34
N HIS A 588 8.42 -0.92 23.33
CA HIS A 588 8.33 0.23 24.22
C HIS A 588 8.59 1.55 23.46
N LEU A 589 9.62 1.58 22.60
CA LEU A 589 9.86 2.73 21.72
C LEU A 589 8.69 3.00 20.79
N LEU A 590 8.13 1.96 20.21
CA LEU A 590 6.96 2.04 19.32
C LEU A 590 5.74 2.62 20.06
N ASP A 591 5.46 2.18 21.28
CA ASP A 591 4.34 2.68 22.09
C ASP A 591 4.57 4.15 22.51
N GLU A 592 5.80 4.54 22.89
CA GLU A 592 6.16 5.92 23.17
C GLU A 592 5.90 6.84 21.96
N ARG A 593 6.31 6.39 20.78
CA ARG A 593 6.09 7.13 19.53
C ARG A 593 4.60 7.19 19.15
N ASN A 594 3.88 6.07 19.28
CA ASN A 594 2.44 6.03 19.00
C ASN A 594 1.64 6.96 19.91
N ALA A 595 2.03 7.11 21.18
CA ALA A 595 1.35 8.01 22.10
C ALA A 595 1.37 9.49 21.66
N ARG A 596 2.31 9.87 20.77
CA ARG A 596 2.41 11.21 20.20
C ARG A 596 1.68 11.39 18.87
N LYS A 597 0.99 10.35 18.40
CA LYS A 597 0.34 10.36 17.09
C LYS A 597 -1.17 10.52 17.22
N VAL A 598 -1.75 11.28 16.32
CA VAL A 598 -3.18 11.62 16.31
C VAL A 598 -4.12 10.41 16.30
N TRP A 599 -3.69 9.27 15.77
CA TRP A 599 -4.49 8.03 15.83
C TRP A 599 -4.57 7.44 17.24
N SER A 600 -3.78 7.94 18.20
CA SER A 600 -3.90 7.63 19.63
C SER A 600 -4.80 8.60 20.38
N ASP A 601 -5.43 9.57 19.70
CA ASP A 601 -6.39 10.49 20.29
C ASP A 601 -7.64 9.71 20.77
N PRO A 602 -8.08 9.90 22.02
CA PRO A 602 -9.20 9.14 22.59
C PRO A 602 -10.56 9.40 21.88
N ARG A 603 -10.68 10.46 21.07
CA ARG A 603 -11.87 10.72 20.23
C ARG A 603 -11.91 9.81 19.00
N ALA A 604 -10.79 9.15 18.66
CA ALA A 604 -10.68 8.28 17.49
C ALA A 604 -11.25 6.89 17.79
N HIS A 605 -12.38 6.54 17.18
CA HIS A 605 -12.93 5.18 17.17
C HIS A 605 -12.79 4.60 15.76
N ASN A 606 -11.75 3.83 15.52
CA ASN A 606 -11.47 3.28 14.20
C ASN A 606 -10.89 1.85 14.29
N TYR A 607 -10.74 1.20 13.13
CA TYR A 607 -10.25 -0.18 13.03
C TYR A 607 -8.74 -0.35 13.28
N TYR A 608 -8.01 0.74 13.56
CA TYR A 608 -6.60 0.68 13.94
C TYR A 608 -6.38 0.23 15.39
N TRP A 609 -7.41 0.42 16.23
CA TRP A 609 -7.35 0.18 17.66
C TRP A 609 -7.74 -1.26 18.01
N THR A 610 -6.99 -1.82 18.96
CA THR A 610 -7.36 -3.05 19.65
C THR A 610 -8.23 -2.74 20.87
N GLU A 611 -8.85 -3.77 21.42
CA GLU A 611 -9.59 -3.69 22.70
C GLU A 611 -8.67 -3.33 23.88
N PHE A 612 -7.35 -3.47 23.71
CA PHE A 612 -6.34 -3.13 24.72
C PHE A 612 -5.95 -1.64 24.73
N GLY A 613 -6.63 -0.80 23.97
CA GLY A 613 -6.39 0.65 23.98
C GLY A 613 -5.13 1.12 23.25
N ARG A 614 -4.61 0.33 22.30
CA ARG A 614 -3.47 0.68 21.44
C ARG A 614 -3.73 0.39 19.97
N SER A 615 -3.01 1.07 19.09
CA SER A 615 -3.02 0.71 17.69
C SER A 615 -2.08 -0.46 17.41
N ALA A 616 -2.60 -1.55 16.84
CA ALA A 616 -1.80 -2.65 16.30
C ALA A 616 -1.47 -2.46 14.81
N VAL A 617 -2.00 -1.44 14.15
CA VAL A 617 -1.92 -1.27 12.69
C VAL A 617 -0.93 -0.18 12.29
N MET A 618 -1.01 0.99 12.93
CA MET A 618 -0.25 2.18 12.51
C MET A 618 1.21 2.14 12.94
N CYS A 619 2.09 2.52 12.01
CA CYS A 619 3.52 2.70 12.24
C CYS A 619 3.81 4.17 12.59
N PRO A 620 4.41 4.47 13.75
CA PRO A 620 4.69 5.85 14.15
C PRO A 620 6.01 6.40 13.61
N PHE A 621 6.82 5.57 12.98
CA PHE A 621 8.15 5.93 12.50
C PHE A 621 8.12 6.55 11.12
N TYR A 622 9.10 7.39 10.82
CA TYR A 622 9.34 7.92 9.49
C TYR A 622 9.91 6.84 8.55
N PRO A 623 9.75 6.98 7.22
CA PRO A 623 10.25 5.99 6.25
C PRO A 623 11.74 5.68 6.40
N TRP A 624 12.56 6.69 6.68
CA TRP A 624 14.01 6.52 6.87
C TRP A 624 14.35 5.79 8.19
N GLU A 625 13.60 5.99 9.29
CA GLU A 625 13.78 5.23 10.52
C GLU A 625 13.53 3.74 10.28
N ILE A 626 12.45 3.40 9.57
CA ILE A 626 12.12 2.02 9.19
C ILE A 626 13.23 1.43 8.31
N TRP A 627 13.68 2.19 7.32
CA TRP A 627 14.76 1.77 6.43
C TRP A 627 16.07 1.51 7.21
N HIS A 628 16.42 2.36 8.18
CA HIS A 628 17.56 2.15 9.04
C HIS A 628 17.43 0.91 9.93
N PHE A 629 16.24 0.68 10.54
CA PHE A 629 15.98 -0.48 11.38
C PHE A 629 16.04 -1.81 10.61
N LEU A 630 15.56 -1.81 9.36
CA LEU A 630 15.44 -3.01 8.53
C LEU A 630 16.55 -3.15 7.47
N ARG A 631 17.53 -2.25 7.48
CA ARG A 631 18.59 -2.27 6.45
C ARG A 631 19.44 -3.53 6.55
N HIS A 632 19.81 -3.91 7.78
CA HIS A 632 20.55 -5.13 8.08
C HIS A 632 20.11 -5.69 9.43
N PRO A 633 20.05 -7.02 9.60
CA PRO A 633 19.82 -7.62 10.90
C PRO A 633 20.92 -7.28 11.90
N SER A 634 20.52 -6.83 13.10
CA SER A 634 21.42 -6.75 14.26
C SER A 634 21.47 -8.11 14.93
N PHE A 635 22.52 -8.88 14.71
CA PHE A 635 22.65 -10.21 15.32
C PHE A 635 22.80 -10.19 16.86
N ASP A 636 23.07 -9.03 17.47
CA ASP A 636 23.01 -8.85 18.93
C ASP A 636 21.54 -8.89 19.45
N ASP A 637 20.58 -8.59 18.58
CA ASP A 637 19.15 -8.63 18.87
C ASP A 637 18.51 -9.99 18.58
N LEU A 638 19.26 -10.91 17.97
CA LEU A 638 18.78 -12.20 17.50
C LEU A 638 19.42 -13.37 18.26
N ALA A 639 18.61 -14.35 18.60
CA ALA A 639 19.08 -15.62 19.14
C ALA A 639 19.24 -16.62 17.96
N VAL A 640 20.48 -17.03 17.71
CA VAL A 640 20.82 -18.00 16.67
C VAL A 640 21.20 -19.33 17.30
N ARG A 641 20.70 -20.45 16.74
CA ARG A 641 20.95 -21.80 17.24
C ARG A 641 21.23 -22.80 16.12
#